data_e50ebd6a92b20435825169fdf9ab1434
#
_entry.id   e50ebd6a92b20435825169fdf9ab1434
#
_cell.length_a   1.000
_cell.length_b   1.000
_cell.length_c   1.000
_cell.angle_alpha   90.00
_cell.angle_beta   90.00
_cell.angle_gamma   90.00
#
_symmetry.space_group_name_H-M   'P 1'
#
loop_
_entity.id
_entity.type
_entity.pdbx_description
1 polymer ?
#
loop_
_entity_poly.entity_id
_entity_poly.type
_entity_poly.pdbx_seq_one_letter_code
_entity_poly.pdbx_strand_id
1 'polypeptide(L)'
;MSNPDPVTFQLAGLGLRTYPGEYPVDGITPYRHQWALHDALTAREPGTFVNDAPTGGGKTLSWLAPVISEGLSTVAVYPTNALIEDQKRNISDLLNDVDGGNDCQLLAVTSETLQNKYAEQFPEASSNGKRLSLLLKQAFSSRKTVILLTNPDIFVLLRREIYRERIGEIKRFEVAVVDEFHRATRKERNTMLFLLDEMYDTNESVCRLNHLVFLSATPEVRLEKQFEEAMVAPYYRVEDFGWRNTPHPAISRETPSTISFSPGDLPADYRAVLPPVDLLIEPAPTFGTATKMLDNEEVVLERLATGRTVIMLDGVHEIDRVYDRLCRTDLTRVERIDGFHREGVREKINTFDTLVSNSAVEVGVDFDTDQIVFSGHDAASFFQRLGRLRTRSDRSAAFAYAPPYLFHDLEPLADSLSRQWVNRTEFEKCIKSAYVDSSTPASFDWRYSAVEAYDHVEERVEDAPSDDQLAVRKTGWYRIESHFFNREQEGLSESDLQRIHGVADSELLETLKTYRGESVQTLVYNQRSQTVQTYNLPYLLRHSDISFHTRDDFLTHLPDELIDQVSRLEPYSSGYCIYRGDFQPSEIDSDQAAGRLFTYKATGELYSLLSDHPRDIRTPEVCTGLEVEVTPSVNGVDILKDDLSTDQILCYPLEGHVSQIQNQYSLGSFGFIYPLLYSEGEAAVAFGHDALYLHCRVQDRIQEESSTFDEVLDF
;
A
#
# COMPACT_ATOMS: atom_id res chain seq x y z
N MET A 1 17.02 -29.85 -4.26
CA MET A 1 18.12 -28.92 -4.53
C MET A 1 18.76 -28.60 -3.18
N SER A 2 20.10 -28.52 -3.09
CA SER A 2 20.77 -28.05 -1.85
C SER A 2 20.33 -26.63 -1.57
N ASN A 3 20.08 -26.27 -0.30
CA ASN A 3 19.88 -24.87 0.07
C ASN A 3 21.10 -24.06 -0.37
N PRO A 4 20.92 -22.90 -1.00
CA PRO A 4 22.05 -22.02 -1.34
C PRO A 4 22.74 -21.49 -0.09
N ASP A 5 23.98 -21.09 -0.21
CA ASP A 5 24.77 -20.51 0.89
C ASP A 5 24.36 -19.03 1.14
N PRO A 6 24.44 -18.55 2.39
CA PRO A 6 24.23 -17.15 2.70
C PRO A 6 25.21 -16.23 1.97
N VAL A 7 24.75 -15.04 1.55
CA VAL A 7 25.61 -14.03 0.90
C VAL A 7 25.74 -12.77 1.72
N THR A 8 26.88 -12.10 1.66
CA THR A 8 27.17 -10.87 2.42
C THR A 8 27.53 -9.72 1.51
N PHE A 9 27.05 -8.52 1.86
CA PHE A 9 27.36 -7.26 1.19
C PHE A 9 27.74 -6.19 2.21
N GLN A 10 28.66 -5.30 1.84
CA GLN A 10 28.91 -4.05 2.55
C GLN A 10 28.27 -2.92 1.77
N LEU A 11 27.13 -2.43 2.22
CA LEU A 11 26.41 -1.34 1.53
C LEU A 11 26.89 0.01 2.01
N ALA A 12 27.32 0.86 1.08
CA ALA A 12 27.71 2.22 1.35
C ALA A 12 26.56 3.02 2.01
N GLY A 13 26.89 3.95 2.87
CA GLY A 13 25.95 4.93 3.38
C GLY A 13 25.50 5.90 2.28
N LEU A 14 24.39 6.59 2.52
CA LEU A 14 23.85 7.62 1.64
C LEU A 14 23.85 8.96 2.36
N GLY A 15 24.51 9.96 1.78
CA GLY A 15 24.57 11.32 2.26
C GLY A 15 23.87 12.29 1.32
N LEU A 16 23.07 13.20 1.87
CA LEU A 16 22.48 14.32 1.15
C LEU A 16 23.25 15.61 1.46
N ARG A 17 23.53 16.38 0.42
CA ARG A 17 24.18 17.67 0.57
C ARG A 17 23.24 18.69 1.17
N THR A 18 23.75 19.45 2.16
CA THR A 18 23.06 20.57 2.78
C THR A 18 23.45 21.87 2.12
N TYR A 19 22.50 22.78 1.97
CA TYR A 19 22.70 24.07 1.32
C TYR A 19 22.38 25.18 2.31
N PRO A 20 23.38 25.97 2.76
CA PRO A 20 23.14 27.10 3.63
C PRO A 20 22.36 28.19 2.90
N GLY A 21 21.38 28.80 3.56
CA GLY A 21 20.53 29.85 3.04
C GLY A 21 19.34 30.12 3.96
N GLU A 22 18.60 31.18 3.70
CA GLU A 22 17.36 31.46 4.41
C GLU A 22 16.26 30.51 3.91
N TYR A 23 15.87 29.57 4.75
CA TYR A 23 14.76 28.65 4.49
C TYR A 23 13.58 29.01 5.41
N PRO A 24 12.32 28.80 5.02
CA PRO A 24 11.15 29.26 5.80
C PRO A 24 11.04 28.67 7.21
N VAL A 25 11.89 27.73 7.58
CA VAL A 25 11.94 27.10 8.90
C VAL A 25 13.27 27.41 9.56
N ASP A 26 13.24 28.14 10.67
CA ASP A 26 14.43 28.56 11.41
C ASP A 26 15.27 27.37 11.89
N GLY A 27 16.59 27.52 11.79
CA GLY A 27 17.56 26.52 12.26
C GLY A 27 17.69 25.29 11.36
N ILE A 28 16.96 25.20 10.25
CA ILE A 28 17.08 24.10 9.30
C ILE A 28 17.98 24.50 8.12
N THR A 29 18.99 23.67 7.85
CA THR A 29 19.77 23.73 6.63
C THR A 29 19.18 22.76 5.62
N PRO A 30 18.49 23.23 4.58
CA PRO A 30 17.70 22.38 3.69
C PRO A 30 18.58 21.58 2.72
N TYR A 31 18.01 20.50 2.21
CA TYR A 31 18.55 19.74 1.08
C TYR A 31 18.11 20.35 -0.25
N ARG A 32 18.74 19.92 -1.34
CA ARG A 32 18.44 20.41 -2.70
C ARG A 32 16.97 20.23 -3.09
N HIS A 33 16.41 19.03 -2.88
CA HIS A 33 15.02 18.73 -3.22
C HIS A 33 14.02 19.58 -2.40
N GLN A 34 14.36 19.98 -1.18
CA GLN A 34 13.55 20.87 -0.36
C GLN A 34 13.53 22.28 -0.94
N TRP A 35 14.70 22.81 -1.34
CA TRP A 35 14.77 24.08 -2.05
C TRP A 35 14.03 24.06 -3.38
N ALA A 36 14.22 23.01 -4.18
CA ALA A 36 13.59 22.91 -5.49
C ALA A 36 12.08 22.91 -5.43
N LEU A 37 11.50 22.16 -4.49
CA LEU A 37 10.04 22.16 -4.29
C LEU A 37 9.53 23.47 -3.68
N HIS A 38 10.31 24.09 -2.78
CA HIS A 38 10.00 25.41 -2.26
C HIS A 38 9.92 26.44 -3.40
N ASP A 39 10.92 26.50 -4.29
CA ASP A 39 10.94 27.40 -5.42
C ASP A 39 9.74 27.18 -6.36
N ALA A 40 9.39 25.92 -6.61
CA ALA A 40 8.25 25.56 -7.46
C ALA A 40 6.93 26.07 -6.90
N LEU A 41 6.65 25.79 -5.62
CA LEU A 41 5.40 26.18 -4.98
C LEU A 41 5.32 27.70 -4.73
N THR A 42 6.42 28.34 -4.38
CA THR A 42 6.50 29.81 -4.21
C THR A 42 6.31 30.55 -5.55
N ALA A 43 6.89 30.03 -6.62
CA ALA A 43 6.69 30.59 -7.97
C ALA A 43 5.27 30.35 -8.50
N ARG A 44 4.49 29.51 -7.81
CA ARG A 44 3.14 29.08 -8.23
C ARG A 44 3.14 28.47 -9.63
N GLU A 45 4.23 27.80 -9.99
CA GLU A 45 4.36 27.09 -11.26
C GLU A 45 3.45 25.86 -11.26
N PRO A 46 2.44 25.80 -12.13
CA PRO A 46 1.52 24.67 -12.16
C PRO A 46 2.28 23.39 -12.62
N GLY A 47 2.03 22.27 -11.96
CA GLY A 47 2.68 21.03 -12.37
C GLY A 47 2.54 19.85 -11.44
N THR A 48 3.00 18.72 -11.94
CA THR A 48 3.18 17.45 -11.21
C THR A 48 4.64 17.31 -10.81
N PHE A 49 4.91 17.33 -9.52
CA PHE A 49 6.25 17.30 -8.94
C PHE A 49 6.50 15.96 -8.24
N VAL A 50 7.48 15.20 -8.69
CA VAL A 50 7.89 13.95 -8.05
C VAL A 50 9.15 14.18 -7.24
N ASN A 51 9.06 13.96 -5.93
CA ASN A 51 10.17 14.01 -4.99
C ASN A 51 10.58 12.59 -4.59
N ASP A 52 11.68 12.13 -5.16
CA ASP A 52 12.25 10.80 -4.98
C ASP A 52 13.39 10.77 -3.95
N ALA A 53 13.48 11.77 -3.09
CA ALA A 53 14.45 11.80 -2.03
C ALA A 53 14.38 10.53 -1.15
N PRO A 54 15.51 10.01 -0.68
CA PRO A 54 15.55 8.77 0.08
C PRO A 54 14.76 8.88 1.39
N THR A 55 14.41 7.73 1.96
CA THR A 55 13.79 7.66 3.28
C THR A 55 14.67 8.40 4.31
N GLY A 56 14.07 9.25 5.15
CA GLY A 56 14.81 10.11 6.09
C GLY A 56 15.34 11.42 5.48
N GLY A 57 15.19 11.64 4.17
CA GLY A 57 15.61 12.86 3.49
C GLY A 57 14.72 14.10 3.75
N GLY A 58 13.73 14.03 4.66
CA GLY A 58 12.90 15.18 5.00
C GLY A 58 11.89 15.56 3.90
N LYS A 59 11.31 14.58 3.20
CA LYS A 59 10.29 14.80 2.16
C LYS A 59 9.08 15.60 2.66
N THR A 60 8.60 15.32 3.88
CA THR A 60 7.47 16.06 4.48
C THR A 60 7.77 17.56 4.58
N LEU A 61 8.97 17.92 5.04
CA LEU A 61 9.38 19.31 5.17
C LEU A 61 9.46 20.02 3.81
N SER A 62 9.77 19.29 2.73
CA SER A 62 9.93 19.87 1.39
C SER A 62 8.65 20.52 0.85
N TRP A 63 7.49 19.96 1.16
CA TRP A 63 6.20 20.57 0.75
C TRP A 63 5.56 21.42 1.85
N LEU A 64 5.78 21.06 3.12
CA LEU A 64 5.15 21.74 4.24
C LEU A 64 5.68 23.17 4.44
N ALA A 65 6.98 23.38 4.33
CA ALA A 65 7.60 24.67 4.50
C ALA A 65 7.03 25.73 3.53
N PRO A 66 6.99 25.51 2.20
CA PRO A 66 6.37 26.46 1.27
C PRO A 66 4.84 26.58 1.46
N VAL A 67 4.15 25.51 1.86
CA VAL A 67 2.71 25.57 2.15
C VAL A 67 2.41 26.54 3.29
N ILE A 68 3.22 26.53 4.35
CA ILE A 68 3.06 27.43 5.49
C ILE A 68 3.43 28.86 5.09
N SER A 69 4.59 29.07 4.48
CA SER A 69 5.10 30.40 4.14
C SER A 69 4.22 31.14 3.11
N GLU A 70 3.67 30.41 2.14
CA GLU A 70 2.85 30.96 1.06
C GLU A 70 1.35 30.91 1.34
N GLY A 71 0.93 30.27 2.42
CA GLY A 71 -0.48 30.14 2.81
C GLY A 71 -1.29 29.26 1.85
N LEU A 72 -0.70 28.18 1.31
CA LEU A 72 -1.33 27.32 0.31
C LEU A 72 -2.19 26.23 0.98
N SER A 73 -3.50 26.27 0.77
CA SER A 73 -4.37 25.21 1.28
C SER A 73 -4.08 23.87 0.60
N THR A 74 -3.84 22.85 1.42
CA THR A 74 -3.26 21.58 0.97
C THR A 74 -4.07 20.39 1.44
N VAL A 75 -4.28 19.40 0.55
CA VAL A 75 -4.71 18.05 0.90
C VAL A 75 -3.52 17.08 0.78
N ALA A 76 -3.21 16.38 1.86
CA ALA A 76 -2.13 15.39 1.89
C ALA A 76 -2.71 13.99 2.16
N VAL A 77 -2.46 13.09 1.23
CA VAL A 77 -2.97 11.71 1.23
C VAL A 77 -1.87 10.75 1.65
N TYR A 78 -2.12 9.99 2.70
CA TYR A 78 -1.21 9.02 3.29
C TYR A 78 -1.78 7.61 3.22
N PRO A 79 -0.98 6.57 2.97
CA PRO A 79 -1.49 5.21 2.73
C PRO A 79 -2.15 4.56 3.96
N THR A 80 -1.84 5.00 5.17
CA THR A 80 -2.35 4.40 6.41
C THR A 80 -2.76 5.43 7.45
N ASN A 81 -3.76 5.07 8.28
CA ASN A 81 -4.19 5.91 9.40
C ASN A 81 -3.08 6.13 10.44
N ALA A 82 -2.21 5.14 10.64
CA ALA A 82 -1.07 5.24 11.55
C ALA A 82 -0.10 6.36 11.10
N LEU A 83 0.17 6.44 9.79
CA LEU A 83 1.00 7.50 9.22
C LEU A 83 0.33 8.88 9.33
N ILE A 84 -0.99 8.95 9.14
CA ILE A 84 -1.74 10.20 9.34
C ILE A 84 -1.56 10.73 10.77
N GLU A 85 -1.73 9.89 11.78
CA GLU A 85 -1.58 10.28 13.19
C GLU A 85 -0.13 10.66 13.56
N ASP A 86 0.86 9.99 12.96
CA ASP A 86 2.27 10.34 13.12
C ASP A 86 2.59 11.70 12.46
N GLN A 87 2.20 11.87 11.20
CA GLN A 87 2.42 13.12 10.47
C GLN A 87 1.64 14.30 11.08
N LYS A 88 0.42 14.08 11.59
CA LYS A 88 -0.33 15.10 12.31
C LYS A 88 0.47 15.66 13.50
N ARG A 89 1.17 14.80 14.25
CA ARG A 89 2.00 15.22 15.38
C ARG A 89 3.21 16.00 14.91
N ASN A 90 3.97 15.41 13.97
CA ASN A 90 5.17 16.03 13.43
C ASN A 90 4.87 17.39 12.80
N ILE A 91 3.76 17.50 12.07
CA ILE A 91 3.32 18.77 11.49
C ILE A 91 2.83 19.74 12.57
N SER A 92 2.10 19.26 13.60
CA SER A 92 1.68 20.12 14.70
C SER A 92 2.87 20.74 15.45
N ASP A 93 3.92 19.95 15.68
CA ASP A 93 5.14 20.42 16.35
C ASP A 93 5.84 21.48 15.46
N LEU A 94 5.98 21.20 14.16
CA LEU A 94 6.54 22.17 13.20
C LEU A 94 5.72 23.46 13.11
N LEU A 95 4.39 23.39 13.12
CA LEU A 95 3.53 24.57 13.09
C LEU A 95 3.68 25.47 14.31
N ASN A 96 4.08 24.90 15.46
CA ASN A 96 4.37 25.69 16.67
C ASN A 96 5.72 26.42 16.59
N ASP A 97 6.65 25.92 15.78
CA ASP A 97 8.04 26.39 15.70
C ASP A 97 8.29 27.30 14.47
N VAL A 98 7.31 27.44 13.57
CA VAL A 98 7.46 28.18 12.30
C VAL A 98 6.62 29.44 12.28
N ASP A 99 7.19 30.54 11.79
CA ASP A 99 6.46 31.78 11.52
C ASP A 99 5.32 31.54 10.50
N GLY A 100 4.10 31.98 10.85
CA GLY A 100 2.90 31.73 10.05
C GLY A 100 2.15 30.43 10.42
N GLY A 101 2.73 29.55 11.25
CA GLY A 101 2.07 28.29 11.65
C GLY A 101 0.74 28.51 12.38
N ASN A 102 0.61 29.59 13.15
CA ASN A 102 -0.64 29.98 13.81
C ASN A 102 -1.77 30.34 12.84
N ASP A 103 -1.45 30.69 11.60
CA ASP A 103 -2.40 30.99 10.52
C ASP A 103 -2.83 29.73 9.76
N CYS A 104 -2.33 28.55 10.15
CA CYS A 104 -2.71 27.27 9.60
C CYS A 104 -3.75 26.57 10.48
N GLN A 105 -4.60 25.78 9.84
CA GLN A 105 -5.52 24.84 10.47
C GLN A 105 -5.25 23.43 10.00
N LEU A 106 -4.73 22.59 10.89
CA LEU A 106 -4.44 21.18 10.61
C LEU A 106 -5.66 20.31 10.92
N LEU A 107 -6.10 19.55 9.94
CA LEU A 107 -7.18 18.58 10.03
C LEU A 107 -6.63 17.19 9.70
N ALA A 108 -6.87 16.20 10.56
CA ALA A 108 -6.64 14.80 10.25
C ALA A 108 -7.98 14.09 10.20
N VAL A 109 -8.29 13.54 9.02
CA VAL A 109 -9.60 12.96 8.71
C VAL A 109 -9.43 11.52 8.23
N THR A 110 -10.02 10.61 8.98
CA THR A 110 -10.13 9.19 8.69
C THR A 110 -11.60 8.76 8.81
N SER A 111 -11.96 7.58 8.35
CA SER A 111 -13.31 7.04 8.55
C SER A 111 -13.70 7.02 10.03
N GLU A 112 -12.75 6.65 10.91
CA GLU A 112 -12.96 6.63 12.36
C GLU A 112 -13.22 8.02 12.93
N THR A 113 -12.43 9.03 12.56
CA THR A 113 -12.63 10.41 13.05
C THR A 113 -13.94 11.00 12.55
N LEU A 114 -14.37 10.69 11.32
CA LEU A 114 -15.66 11.11 10.78
C LEU A 114 -16.83 10.46 11.52
N GLN A 115 -16.67 9.22 11.93
CA GLN A 115 -17.71 8.45 12.62
C GLN A 115 -17.85 8.80 14.10
N ASN A 116 -16.74 9.11 14.76
CA ASN A 116 -16.71 9.40 16.20
C ASN A 116 -16.74 10.92 16.44
N LYS A 117 -15.58 11.54 16.38
CA LYS A 117 -15.41 12.99 16.70
C LYS A 117 -16.31 13.91 15.92
N TYR A 118 -16.41 13.71 14.60
CA TYR A 118 -17.20 14.61 13.74
C TYR A 118 -18.67 14.24 13.68
N ALA A 119 -19.07 13.02 14.07
CA ALA A 119 -20.47 12.70 14.29
C ALA A 119 -21.07 13.44 15.49
N GLU A 120 -20.30 13.59 16.58
CA GLU A 120 -20.69 14.40 17.72
C GLU A 120 -20.75 15.90 17.38
N GLN A 121 -19.81 16.38 16.55
CA GLN A 121 -19.76 17.80 16.13
C GLN A 121 -20.87 18.18 15.14
N PHE A 122 -21.28 17.24 14.28
CA PHE A 122 -22.31 17.43 13.24
C PHE A 122 -23.39 16.36 13.31
N PRO A 123 -24.20 16.32 14.37
CA PRO A 123 -25.20 15.27 14.59
C PRO A 123 -26.30 15.25 13.52
N GLU A 124 -26.52 16.40 12.83
CA GLU A 124 -27.49 16.51 11.73
C GLU A 124 -27.03 15.83 10.42
N ALA A 125 -25.74 15.51 10.30
CA ALA A 125 -25.21 14.91 9.10
C ALA A 125 -25.45 13.40 9.07
N SER A 126 -26.21 12.93 8.07
CA SER A 126 -26.61 11.53 7.92
C SER A 126 -25.53 10.60 7.34
N SER A 127 -24.45 11.18 6.76
CA SER A 127 -23.35 10.43 6.12
C SER A 127 -21.99 11.02 6.45
N ASN A 128 -20.93 10.19 6.28
CA ASN A 128 -19.54 10.65 6.43
C ASN A 128 -19.18 11.75 5.41
N GLY A 129 -19.66 11.64 4.17
CA GLY A 129 -19.46 12.67 3.16
C GLY A 129 -20.08 14.00 3.56
N LYS A 130 -21.28 13.97 4.14
CA LYS A 130 -21.95 15.17 4.66
C LYS A 130 -21.19 15.81 5.82
N ARG A 131 -20.67 15.00 6.76
CA ARG A 131 -19.81 15.45 7.86
C ARG A 131 -18.54 16.10 7.34
N LEU A 132 -17.88 15.45 6.37
CA LEU A 132 -16.68 15.98 5.73
C LEU A 132 -16.94 17.31 5.02
N SER A 133 -18.06 17.42 4.29
CA SER A 133 -18.49 18.68 3.67
C SER A 133 -18.65 19.81 4.69
N LEU A 134 -19.38 19.57 5.79
CA LEU A 134 -19.58 20.55 6.84
C LEU A 134 -18.27 20.95 7.52
N LEU A 135 -17.38 19.97 7.78
CA LEU A 135 -16.07 20.22 8.34
C LEU A 135 -15.22 21.14 7.44
N LEU A 136 -15.17 20.87 6.15
CA LEU A 136 -14.43 21.70 5.21
C LEU A 136 -15.04 23.10 5.08
N LYS A 137 -16.36 23.23 5.04
CA LYS A 137 -17.04 24.53 5.07
C LYS A 137 -16.65 25.35 6.29
N GLN A 138 -16.66 24.72 7.47
CA GLN A 138 -16.24 25.37 8.70
C GLN A 138 -14.76 25.76 8.66
N ALA A 139 -13.87 24.87 8.24
CA ALA A 139 -12.44 25.12 8.17
C ALA A 139 -12.12 26.31 7.24
N PHE A 140 -12.64 26.29 6.03
CA PHE A 140 -12.41 27.38 5.08
C PHE A 140 -13.11 28.71 5.41
N SER A 141 -14.07 28.72 6.33
CA SER A 141 -14.67 29.95 6.83
C SER A 141 -13.77 30.70 7.83
N SER A 142 -12.80 30.00 8.43
CA SER A 142 -11.90 30.58 9.44
C SER A 142 -10.84 31.53 8.88
N ARG A 143 -10.72 31.65 7.56
CA ARG A 143 -9.68 32.42 6.84
C ARG A 143 -8.25 31.93 7.10
N LYS A 144 -8.08 30.74 7.67
CA LYS A 144 -6.78 30.10 7.85
C LYS A 144 -6.44 29.24 6.64
N THR A 145 -5.16 29.02 6.44
CA THR A 145 -4.65 28.00 5.51
C THR A 145 -5.05 26.62 6.02
N VAL A 146 -5.74 25.83 5.21
CA VAL A 146 -6.23 24.51 5.60
C VAL A 146 -5.25 23.43 5.14
N ILE A 147 -4.73 22.65 6.07
CA ILE A 147 -3.92 21.47 5.80
C ILE A 147 -4.75 20.25 6.20
N LEU A 148 -5.21 19.49 5.21
CA LEU A 148 -6.01 18.29 5.41
C LEU A 148 -5.12 17.05 5.22
N LEU A 149 -4.95 16.25 6.27
CA LEU A 149 -4.33 14.93 6.20
C LEU A 149 -5.41 13.87 6.13
N THR A 150 -5.32 12.97 5.16
CA THR A 150 -6.34 11.95 4.94
C THR A 150 -5.75 10.69 4.30
N ASN A 151 -6.55 9.64 4.17
CA ASN A 151 -6.17 8.42 3.45
C ASN A 151 -6.85 8.37 2.06
N PRO A 152 -6.43 7.46 1.19
CA PRO A 152 -7.00 7.32 -0.13
C PRO A 152 -8.51 7.05 -0.13
N ASP A 153 -9.02 6.25 0.82
CA ASP A 153 -10.45 5.93 0.91
C ASP A 153 -11.30 7.19 1.14
N ILE A 154 -10.85 8.06 2.05
CA ILE A 154 -11.52 9.34 2.31
C ILE A 154 -11.33 10.30 1.13
N PHE A 155 -10.17 10.27 0.46
CA PHE A 155 -9.96 11.10 -0.73
C PHE A 155 -10.94 10.72 -1.85
N VAL A 156 -11.16 9.42 -2.08
CA VAL A 156 -12.15 8.92 -3.03
C VAL A 156 -13.58 9.29 -2.58
N LEU A 157 -13.88 9.19 -1.28
CA LEU A 157 -15.16 9.64 -0.71
C LEU A 157 -15.39 11.14 -0.95
N LEU A 158 -14.38 11.98 -0.72
CA LEU A 158 -14.42 13.43 -1.01
C LEU A 158 -14.87 13.68 -2.45
N ARG A 159 -14.37 12.91 -3.38
CA ARG A 159 -14.73 13.03 -4.78
C ARG A 159 -16.21 12.69 -5.05
N ARG A 160 -16.69 11.54 -4.55
CA ARG A 160 -18.07 11.09 -4.76
C ARG A 160 -19.07 12.11 -4.21
N GLU A 161 -18.83 12.65 -3.04
CA GLU A 161 -19.68 13.67 -2.41
C GLU A 161 -19.58 15.03 -3.08
N ILE A 162 -18.43 15.38 -3.69
CA ILE A 162 -18.26 16.62 -4.45
C ILE A 162 -19.28 16.71 -5.58
N TYR A 163 -19.52 15.62 -6.29
CA TYR A 163 -20.42 15.63 -7.43
C TYR A 163 -21.89 15.55 -7.02
N ARG A 164 -22.22 14.80 -5.97
CA ARG A 164 -23.61 14.68 -5.48
C ARG A 164 -24.12 15.92 -4.75
N GLU A 165 -23.27 16.56 -3.94
CA GLU A 165 -23.67 17.71 -3.09
C GLU A 165 -23.07 19.04 -3.55
N ARG A 166 -22.37 19.12 -4.68
CA ARG A 166 -21.67 20.33 -5.18
C ARG A 166 -20.77 20.95 -4.12
N ILE A 167 -19.92 20.15 -3.46
CA ILE A 167 -18.98 20.63 -2.45
C ILE A 167 -17.94 21.53 -3.11
N GLY A 168 -18.19 22.85 -3.06
CA GLY A 168 -17.27 23.84 -3.61
C GLY A 168 -15.94 23.94 -2.86
N GLU A 169 -15.87 23.42 -1.63
CA GLU A 169 -14.74 23.61 -0.73
C GLU A 169 -13.49 22.84 -1.17
N ILE A 170 -13.63 21.68 -1.79
CA ILE A 170 -12.46 20.93 -2.29
C ILE A 170 -11.73 21.68 -3.41
N LYS A 171 -12.45 22.45 -4.20
CA LYS A 171 -11.88 23.31 -5.24
C LYS A 171 -11.01 24.44 -4.69
N ARG A 172 -10.95 24.61 -3.37
CA ARG A 172 -10.14 25.62 -2.68
C ARG A 172 -8.75 25.12 -2.30
N PHE A 173 -8.48 23.83 -2.38
CA PHE A 173 -7.13 23.32 -2.23
C PHE A 173 -6.27 23.70 -3.43
N GLU A 174 -5.05 24.15 -3.15
CA GLU A 174 -4.09 24.62 -4.16
C GLU A 174 -2.99 23.59 -4.40
N VAL A 175 -2.75 22.75 -3.41
CA VAL A 175 -1.74 21.67 -3.45
C VAL A 175 -2.39 20.33 -3.06
N ALA A 176 -2.10 19.28 -3.81
CA ALA A 176 -2.36 17.91 -3.42
C ALA A 176 -1.04 17.16 -3.26
N VAL A 177 -0.83 16.55 -2.11
CA VAL A 177 0.36 15.76 -1.77
C VAL A 177 -0.06 14.30 -1.64
N VAL A 178 0.64 13.38 -2.33
CA VAL A 178 0.43 11.93 -2.18
C VAL A 178 1.73 11.32 -1.68
N ASP A 179 1.73 10.86 -0.43
CA ASP A 179 2.92 10.27 0.19
C ASP A 179 2.96 8.75 0.02
N GLU A 180 4.18 8.21 -0.09
CA GLU A 180 4.46 6.78 -0.30
C GLU A 180 3.66 6.17 -1.47
N PHE A 181 3.54 6.95 -2.57
CA PHE A 181 2.71 6.62 -3.74
C PHE A 181 3.04 5.27 -4.38
N HIS A 182 4.28 4.81 -4.25
CA HIS A 182 4.73 3.51 -4.74
C HIS A 182 4.05 2.30 -4.05
N ARG A 183 3.43 2.51 -2.88
CA ARG A 183 2.70 1.46 -2.14
C ARG A 183 1.31 1.18 -2.68
N ALA A 184 0.75 2.11 -3.42
CA ALA A 184 -0.56 1.92 -4.02
C ALA A 184 -0.51 0.80 -5.08
N THR A 185 -1.48 -0.09 -5.06
CA THR A 185 -1.68 -1.07 -6.13
C THR A 185 -1.91 -0.34 -7.46
N ARG A 186 -1.80 -1.06 -8.58
CA ARG A 186 -2.05 -0.44 -9.89
C ARG A 186 -3.45 0.17 -9.98
N LYS A 187 -4.46 -0.51 -9.47
CA LYS A 187 -5.84 -0.03 -9.40
C LYS A 187 -5.93 1.27 -8.58
N GLU A 188 -5.39 1.25 -7.38
CA GLU A 188 -5.40 2.41 -6.48
C GLU A 188 -4.68 3.61 -7.09
N ARG A 189 -3.53 3.41 -7.75
CA ARG A 189 -2.79 4.46 -8.46
C ARG A 189 -3.61 5.06 -9.59
N ASN A 190 -4.18 4.21 -10.43
CA ASN A 190 -4.98 4.64 -11.58
C ASN A 190 -6.17 5.49 -11.15
N THR A 191 -6.91 5.03 -10.14
CA THR A 191 -8.01 5.77 -9.57
C THR A 191 -7.53 7.13 -9.02
N MET A 192 -6.46 7.14 -8.24
CA MET A 192 -5.92 8.37 -7.66
C MET A 192 -5.46 9.37 -8.72
N LEU A 193 -4.70 8.93 -9.72
CA LEU A 193 -4.20 9.79 -10.80
C LEU A 193 -5.34 10.38 -11.63
N PHE A 194 -6.31 9.54 -12.02
CA PHE A 194 -7.49 10.01 -12.75
C PHE A 194 -8.27 11.09 -12.00
N LEU A 195 -8.40 10.94 -10.66
CA LEU A 195 -9.07 11.89 -9.80
C LEU A 195 -8.35 13.22 -9.67
N LEU A 196 -7.03 13.14 -9.46
CA LEU A 196 -6.19 14.31 -9.30
C LEU A 196 -6.11 15.10 -10.61
N ASP A 197 -6.02 14.41 -11.74
CA ASP A 197 -6.00 15.05 -13.04
C ASP A 197 -7.33 15.75 -13.35
N GLU A 198 -8.45 15.14 -12.95
CA GLU A 198 -9.76 15.77 -13.05
C GLU A 198 -9.88 17.03 -12.19
N MET A 199 -9.30 17.01 -10.99
CA MET A 199 -9.27 18.19 -10.10
C MET A 199 -8.35 19.30 -10.63
N TYR A 200 -7.31 18.92 -11.37
CA TYR A 200 -6.34 19.87 -11.94
C TYR A 200 -6.86 20.55 -13.20
N ASP A 201 -7.86 20.01 -13.90
CA ASP A 201 -8.33 20.51 -15.20
C ASP A 201 -8.67 22.01 -15.18
N THR A 202 -7.85 22.77 -15.89
CA THR A 202 -7.86 24.24 -15.92
C THR A 202 -9.06 24.84 -16.65
N ASN A 203 -9.86 24.04 -17.35
CA ASN A 203 -11.04 24.52 -18.08
C ASN A 203 -12.23 24.83 -17.17
N GLU A 204 -12.23 24.34 -15.95
CA GLU A 204 -13.16 24.78 -14.94
C GLU A 204 -12.59 25.99 -14.16
N SER A 205 -13.04 27.18 -14.46
CA SER A 205 -12.61 28.46 -13.85
C SER A 205 -12.74 28.56 -12.31
N VAL A 206 -12.99 27.47 -11.62
CA VAL A 206 -13.34 27.40 -10.20
C VAL A 206 -12.35 26.56 -9.38
N CYS A 207 -11.57 25.65 -9.99
CA CYS A 207 -10.61 24.83 -9.26
C CYS A 207 -9.28 25.57 -9.07
N ARG A 208 -8.73 25.55 -7.83
CA ARG A 208 -7.47 26.21 -7.48
C ARG A 208 -6.29 25.27 -7.44
N LEU A 209 -6.50 23.97 -7.66
CA LEU A 209 -5.44 22.97 -7.62
C LEU A 209 -4.44 23.21 -8.75
N ASN A 210 -3.25 23.65 -8.38
CA ASN A 210 -2.19 23.97 -9.32
C ASN A 210 -0.96 23.06 -9.17
N HIS A 211 -0.82 22.39 -8.02
CA HIS A 211 0.37 21.63 -7.71
C HIS A 211 0.01 20.23 -7.23
N LEU A 212 0.53 19.24 -7.94
CA LEU A 212 0.46 17.83 -7.55
C LEU A 212 1.84 17.39 -7.10
N VAL A 213 1.98 16.94 -5.86
CA VAL A 213 3.26 16.55 -5.26
C VAL A 213 3.22 15.07 -4.89
N PHE A 214 4.03 14.27 -5.54
CA PHE A 214 4.15 12.85 -5.25
C PHE A 214 5.47 12.56 -4.53
N LEU A 215 5.39 11.89 -3.38
CA LEU A 215 6.53 11.56 -2.55
C LEU A 215 6.76 10.06 -2.59
N SER A 216 7.96 9.63 -2.99
CA SER A 216 8.34 8.21 -3.00
C SER A 216 9.85 8.07 -2.85
N ALA A 217 10.30 7.20 -1.95
CA ALA A 217 11.72 6.90 -1.82
C ALA A 217 12.23 5.95 -2.91
N THR A 218 11.34 5.25 -3.59
CA THR A 218 11.65 4.24 -4.61
C THR A 218 10.67 4.37 -5.79
N PRO A 219 10.74 5.46 -6.59
CA PRO A 219 9.88 5.59 -7.75
C PRO A 219 10.20 4.49 -8.77
N GLU A 220 9.18 3.85 -9.29
CA GLU A 220 9.32 2.92 -10.41
C GLU A 220 9.44 3.72 -11.71
N VAL A 221 10.31 3.28 -12.62
CA VAL A 221 10.48 3.90 -13.97
C VAL A 221 9.14 3.95 -14.75
N ARG A 222 8.30 2.96 -14.52
CA ARG A 222 6.94 2.88 -15.10
C ARG A 222 6.03 4.02 -14.63
N LEU A 223 6.18 4.48 -13.38
CA LEU A 223 5.41 5.59 -12.82
C LEU A 223 5.77 6.91 -13.47
N GLU A 224 7.06 7.16 -13.69
CA GLU A 224 7.51 8.38 -14.36
C GLU A 224 6.88 8.50 -15.74
N LYS A 225 6.87 7.40 -16.51
CA LYS A 225 6.23 7.37 -17.83
C LYS A 225 4.72 7.66 -17.75
N GLN A 226 4.02 7.11 -16.74
CA GLN A 226 2.60 7.35 -16.54
C GLN A 226 2.31 8.83 -16.21
N PHE A 227 3.16 9.48 -15.38
CA PHE A 227 3.04 10.90 -15.10
C PHE A 227 3.27 11.77 -16.34
N GLU A 228 4.25 11.44 -17.15
CA GLU A 228 4.58 12.19 -18.36
C GLU A 228 3.50 12.08 -19.45
N GLU A 229 2.91 10.91 -19.60
CA GLU A 229 2.01 10.60 -20.71
C GLU A 229 0.52 10.81 -20.37
N ALA A 230 0.12 10.56 -19.13
CA ALA A 230 -1.28 10.55 -18.73
C ALA A 230 -1.78 11.88 -18.13
N MET A 231 -0.95 12.55 -17.35
CA MET A 231 -1.38 13.75 -16.62
C MET A 231 -1.43 15.00 -17.49
N VAL A 232 -2.49 15.79 -17.35
CA VAL A 232 -2.60 17.11 -18.00
C VAL A 232 -1.57 18.09 -17.42
N ALA A 233 -1.29 18.00 -16.11
CA ALA A 233 -0.29 18.82 -15.43
C ALA A 233 1.13 18.51 -15.92
N PRO A 234 1.95 19.52 -16.29
CA PRO A 234 3.35 19.30 -16.68
C PRO A 234 4.13 18.52 -15.62
N TYR A 235 4.87 17.51 -16.03
CA TYR A 235 5.66 16.67 -15.14
C TYR A 235 7.07 17.25 -14.89
N TYR A 236 7.50 17.20 -13.62
CA TYR A 236 8.84 17.62 -13.18
C TYR A 236 9.38 16.68 -12.10
N ARG A 237 10.61 16.23 -12.28
CA ARG A 237 11.39 15.73 -11.14
C ARG A 237 11.83 16.93 -10.30
N VAL A 238 11.59 16.86 -8.99
CA VAL A 238 11.88 17.97 -8.09
C VAL A 238 13.35 18.41 -8.15
N GLU A 239 14.28 17.47 -8.29
CA GLU A 239 15.71 17.79 -8.42
C GLU A 239 16.07 18.60 -9.67
N ASP A 240 15.28 18.52 -10.73
CA ASP A 240 15.52 19.20 -11.99
C ASP A 240 14.87 20.59 -12.04
N PHE A 241 13.82 20.81 -11.25
CA PHE A 241 13.00 22.02 -11.30
C PHE A 241 13.80 23.28 -10.92
N GLY A 242 14.49 23.29 -9.80
CA GLY A 242 15.22 24.46 -9.27
C GLY A 242 16.30 25.02 -10.19
N TRP A 243 16.65 24.32 -11.28
CA TRP A 243 17.62 24.77 -12.29
C TRP A 243 16.99 25.56 -13.44
N ARG A 244 15.69 25.53 -13.60
CA ARG A 244 15.01 26.18 -14.73
C ARG A 244 14.72 27.65 -14.48
N ASN A 245 14.35 28.03 -13.26
CA ASN A 245 13.80 29.35 -12.99
C ASN A 245 14.76 30.31 -12.30
N THR A 246 15.59 29.87 -11.38
CA THR A 246 16.63 30.71 -10.76
C THR A 246 17.73 29.82 -10.22
N PRO A 247 18.92 29.84 -10.82
CA PRO A 247 20.04 29.09 -10.26
C PRO A 247 20.35 29.66 -8.88
N HIS A 248 20.07 28.89 -7.83
CA HIS A 248 20.49 29.27 -6.48
C HIS A 248 22.02 29.36 -6.49
N PRO A 249 22.64 30.48 -6.08
CA PRO A 249 24.09 30.69 -6.23
C PRO A 249 24.96 29.64 -5.53
N ALA A 250 24.37 28.95 -4.52
CA ALA A 250 25.06 27.88 -3.78
C ALA A 250 24.90 26.49 -4.42
N ILE A 251 24.06 26.33 -5.46
CA ILE A 251 23.77 25.05 -6.07
C ILE A 251 24.48 24.94 -7.42
N SER A 252 25.75 24.50 -7.39
CA SER A 252 26.45 24.13 -8.62
C SER A 252 25.94 22.79 -9.15
N ARG A 253 25.65 22.70 -10.46
CA ARG A 253 25.34 21.42 -11.14
C ARG A 253 26.49 20.43 -11.09
N GLU A 254 27.72 20.90 -10.87
CA GLU A 254 28.93 20.08 -10.87
C GLU A 254 29.09 19.25 -9.59
N THR A 255 28.38 19.61 -8.51
CA THR A 255 28.50 18.89 -7.24
C THR A 255 27.26 18.03 -7.02
N PRO A 256 27.43 16.73 -6.82
CA PRO A 256 26.28 15.83 -6.62
C PRO A 256 25.48 16.19 -5.36
N SER A 257 24.15 16.17 -5.48
CA SER A 257 23.23 16.36 -4.34
C SER A 257 23.23 15.17 -3.39
N THR A 258 23.59 14.00 -3.90
CA THR A 258 23.60 12.72 -3.20
C THR A 258 24.93 12.02 -3.41
N ILE A 259 25.50 11.47 -2.34
CA ILE A 259 26.75 10.69 -2.40
C ILE A 259 26.62 9.37 -1.65
N SER A 260 27.34 8.36 -2.14
CA SER A 260 27.63 7.15 -1.37
C SER A 260 28.93 7.36 -0.57
N PHE A 261 28.95 6.87 0.68
CA PHE A 261 30.13 7.01 1.53
C PHE A 261 30.42 5.74 2.32
N SER A 262 31.71 5.51 2.61
CA SER A 262 32.18 4.47 3.52
C SER A 262 32.22 5.00 4.96
N PRO A 263 32.26 4.13 5.98
CA PRO A 263 32.39 4.58 7.39
C PRO A 263 33.55 5.58 7.58
N GLY A 264 33.24 6.75 8.12
CA GLY A 264 34.24 7.82 8.37
C GLY A 264 34.53 8.73 7.19
N ASP A 265 34.01 8.48 5.97
CA ASP A 265 34.33 9.23 4.75
C ASP A 265 33.29 10.29 4.35
N LEU A 266 32.29 10.57 5.23
CA LEU A 266 31.22 11.54 4.90
C LEU A 266 31.78 12.99 4.94
N PRO A 267 31.70 13.74 3.81
CA PRO A 267 32.14 15.14 3.79
C PRO A 267 31.27 16.04 4.68
N ALA A 268 31.85 17.12 5.21
CA ALA A 268 31.21 18.01 6.17
C ALA A 268 29.95 18.74 5.65
N ASP A 269 29.87 18.94 4.33
CA ASP A 269 28.71 19.58 3.65
C ASP A 269 27.60 18.58 3.29
N TYR A 270 27.75 17.31 3.72
CA TYR A 270 26.73 16.28 3.58
C TYR A 270 26.25 15.80 4.94
N ARG A 271 24.99 15.42 5.02
CA ARG A 271 24.39 14.77 6.18
C ARG A 271 24.03 13.32 5.82
N ALA A 272 24.43 12.38 6.66
CA ALA A 272 24.03 10.98 6.52
C ALA A 272 22.49 10.86 6.64
N VAL A 273 21.89 10.19 5.67
CA VAL A 273 20.46 9.85 5.64
C VAL A 273 20.26 8.37 5.87
N LEU A 274 21.13 7.55 5.26
CA LEU A 274 21.22 6.12 5.50
C LEU A 274 22.65 5.76 5.91
N PRO A 275 22.85 4.96 6.97
CA PRO A 275 24.16 4.55 7.42
C PRO A 275 24.80 3.53 6.47
N PRO A 276 26.13 3.34 6.47
CA PRO A 276 26.76 2.15 5.94
C PRO A 276 26.27 0.90 6.66
N VAL A 277 26.04 -0.20 5.92
CA VAL A 277 25.40 -1.42 6.45
C VAL A 277 26.17 -2.66 6.06
N ASP A 278 26.44 -3.53 7.06
CA ASP A 278 26.78 -4.92 6.82
C ASP A 278 25.48 -5.71 6.65
N LEU A 279 25.23 -6.19 5.44
CA LEU A 279 24.05 -6.93 5.07
C LEU A 279 24.40 -8.40 4.87
N LEU A 280 23.73 -9.27 5.64
CA LEU A 280 23.72 -10.72 5.41
C LEU A 280 22.34 -11.10 4.83
N ILE A 281 22.33 -11.84 3.74
CA ILE A 281 21.09 -12.40 3.15
C ILE A 281 21.15 -13.92 3.29
N GLU A 282 20.16 -14.49 3.97
CA GLU A 282 19.99 -15.92 4.19
C GLU A 282 18.79 -16.48 3.39
N PRO A 283 18.89 -17.70 2.83
CA PRO A 283 17.77 -18.27 2.09
C PRO A 283 16.67 -18.73 3.04
N ALA A 284 15.43 -18.27 2.78
CA ALA A 284 14.23 -18.74 3.44
C ALA A 284 13.04 -18.76 2.46
N PRO A 285 12.18 -19.77 2.50
CA PRO A 285 10.96 -19.76 1.71
C PRO A 285 10.00 -18.68 2.22
N THR A 286 9.05 -18.28 1.40
CA THR A 286 7.99 -17.36 1.79
C THR A 286 7.25 -17.87 3.03
N PHE A 287 7.04 -17.01 4.02
CA PHE A 287 6.52 -17.37 5.35
C PHE A 287 7.34 -18.43 6.11
N GLY A 288 8.60 -18.60 5.76
CA GLY A 288 9.51 -19.54 6.43
C GLY A 288 10.61 -18.87 7.26
N THR A 289 10.62 -17.55 7.34
CA THR A 289 11.64 -16.77 8.05
C THR A 289 11.68 -17.13 9.54
N ALA A 290 10.53 -17.19 10.20
CA ALA A 290 10.46 -17.56 11.62
C ALA A 290 11.02 -18.97 11.86
N THR A 291 10.71 -19.95 11.02
CA THR A 291 11.26 -21.30 11.12
C THR A 291 12.78 -21.29 10.99
N LYS A 292 13.30 -20.59 9.98
CA LYS A 292 14.74 -20.47 9.76
C LYS A 292 15.47 -19.78 10.93
N MET A 293 14.87 -18.76 11.51
CA MET A 293 15.39 -18.08 12.71
C MET A 293 15.44 -19.03 13.91
N LEU A 294 14.36 -19.79 14.15
CA LEU A 294 14.26 -20.68 15.29
C LEU A 294 15.15 -21.93 15.16
N ASP A 295 15.36 -22.42 13.95
CA ASP A 295 16.33 -23.50 13.66
C ASP A 295 17.78 -23.09 13.96
N ASN A 296 18.07 -21.77 13.90
CA ASN A 296 19.38 -21.19 14.18
C ASN A 296 19.35 -20.30 15.43
N GLU A 297 18.54 -20.64 16.42
CA GLU A 297 18.24 -19.81 17.59
C GLU A 297 19.47 -19.25 18.31
N GLU A 298 20.49 -20.06 18.56
CA GLU A 298 21.71 -19.61 19.24
C GLU A 298 22.39 -18.45 18.52
N VAL A 299 22.53 -18.53 17.20
CA VAL A 299 23.11 -17.47 16.36
C VAL A 299 22.23 -16.23 16.36
N VAL A 300 20.90 -16.40 16.30
CA VAL A 300 19.96 -15.29 16.35
C VAL A 300 20.03 -14.58 17.70
N LEU A 301 20.05 -15.30 18.80
CA LEU A 301 20.16 -14.72 20.15
C LEU A 301 21.49 -13.98 20.37
N GLU A 302 22.61 -14.52 19.87
CA GLU A 302 23.90 -13.82 19.88
C GLU A 302 23.82 -12.48 19.12
N ARG A 303 23.17 -12.45 17.97
CA ARG A 303 22.96 -11.22 17.19
C ARG A 303 22.08 -10.21 17.98
N LEU A 304 20.94 -10.66 18.50
CA LEU A 304 20.00 -9.81 19.24
C LEU A 304 20.63 -9.19 20.52
N ALA A 305 21.58 -9.87 21.13
CA ALA A 305 22.30 -9.38 22.31
C ALA A 305 23.29 -8.24 22.01
N THR A 306 23.61 -7.96 20.73
CA THR A 306 24.62 -6.95 20.36
C THR A 306 24.10 -5.52 20.31
N GLY A 307 22.78 -5.33 20.21
CA GLY A 307 22.18 -3.99 20.12
C GLY A 307 20.67 -4.00 20.01
N ARG A 308 20.10 -2.83 19.99
CA ARG A 308 18.67 -2.62 19.84
C ARG A 308 18.20 -3.08 18.44
N THR A 309 17.26 -4.03 18.41
CA THR A 309 16.90 -4.75 17.20
C THR A 309 15.43 -4.64 16.85
N VAL A 310 15.12 -4.43 15.57
CA VAL A 310 13.76 -4.59 15.03
C VAL A 310 13.72 -5.83 14.14
N ILE A 311 12.76 -6.72 14.38
CA ILE A 311 12.49 -7.90 13.59
C ILE A 311 11.19 -7.67 12.82
N MET A 312 11.25 -7.66 11.47
CA MET A 312 10.09 -7.45 10.60
C MET A 312 9.79 -8.72 9.80
N LEU A 313 8.64 -9.31 10.08
CA LEU A 313 8.17 -10.55 9.44
C LEU A 313 6.90 -10.30 8.62
N ASP A 314 6.58 -11.17 7.68
CA ASP A 314 5.43 -10.98 6.80
C ASP A 314 4.12 -11.44 7.45
N GLY A 315 4.15 -12.58 8.12
CA GLY A 315 2.97 -13.19 8.72
C GLY A 315 2.85 -12.90 10.22
N VAL A 316 1.66 -12.57 10.71
CA VAL A 316 1.41 -12.42 12.16
C VAL A 316 1.73 -13.71 12.91
N HIS A 317 1.48 -14.90 12.29
CA HIS A 317 1.87 -16.19 12.88
C HIS A 317 3.39 -16.35 13.03
N GLU A 318 4.19 -15.78 12.12
CA GLU A 318 5.64 -15.77 12.28
C GLU A 318 6.06 -14.89 13.45
N ILE A 319 5.42 -13.72 13.57
CA ILE A 319 5.61 -12.80 14.69
C ILE A 319 5.31 -13.49 16.01
N ASP A 320 4.16 -14.17 16.09
CA ASP A 320 3.74 -14.88 17.29
C ASP A 320 4.78 -15.92 17.74
N ARG A 321 5.21 -16.78 16.82
CA ARG A 321 6.21 -17.81 17.09
C ARG A 321 7.54 -17.25 17.53
N VAL A 322 8.03 -16.21 16.88
CA VAL A 322 9.29 -15.55 17.24
C VAL A 322 9.16 -14.82 18.56
N TYR A 323 8.10 -14.04 18.74
CA TYR A 323 7.83 -13.30 19.97
C TYR A 323 7.72 -14.21 21.19
N ASP A 324 6.88 -15.25 21.12
CA ASP A 324 6.71 -16.23 22.21
C ASP A 324 8.01 -16.94 22.57
N ARG A 325 8.83 -17.24 21.56
CA ARG A 325 10.13 -17.88 21.81
C ARG A 325 11.10 -16.93 22.48
N LEU A 326 11.21 -15.68 21.98
CA LEU A 326 12.11 -14.68 22.55
C LEU A 326 11.72 -14.29 23.99
N CYS A 327 10.42 -14.24 24.31
CA CYS A 327 9.95 -14.00 25.69
C CYS A 327 10.34 -15.09 26.68
N ARG A 328 10.77 -16.27 26.22
CA ARG A 328 11.24 -17.39 27.06
C ARG A 328 12.76 -17.40 27.23
N THR A 329 13.46 -16.45 26.63
CA THR A 329 14.91 -16.28 26.72
C THR A 329 15.28 -15.22 27.76
N ASP A 330 16.57 -15.01 27.99
CA ASP A 330 17.08 -13.98 28.89
C ASP A 330 17.08 -12.56 28.29
N LEU A 331 16.50 -12.37 27.08
CA LEU A 331 16.36 -11.05 26.47
C LEU A 331 15.41 -10.16 27.29
N THR A 332 15.80 -8.91 27.47
CA THR A 332 14.99 -7.91 28.15
C THR A 332 14.15 -7.12 27.16
N ARG A 333 13.00 -6.65 27.62
CA ARG A 333 12.09 -5.75 26.86
C ARG A 333 11.84 -6.19 25.40
N VAL A 334 11.38 -7.44 25.24
CA VAL A 334 10.86 -7.93 23.97
C VAL A 334 9.44 -7.40 23.80
N GLU A 335 9.22 -6.61 22.76
CA GLU A 335 7.93 -5.98 22.46
C GLU A 335 7.36 -6.51 21.14
N ARG A 336 6.03 -6.43 21.01
CA ARG A 336 5.31 -6.87 19.82
C ARG A 336 4.36 -5.78 19.32
N ILE A 337 4.36 -5.53 18.00
CA ILE A 337 3.42 -4.63 17.31
C ILE A 337 2.99 -5.29 16.00
N ASP A 338 1.69 -5.56 15.86
CA ASP A 338 1.07 -6.08 14.63
C ASP A 338 -0.41 -5.65 14.53
N GLY A 339 -1.14 -6.17 13.52
CA GLY A 339 -2.54 -5.83 13.27
C GLY A 339 -3.48 -6.07 14.47
N PHE A 340 -3.16 -7.03 15.36
CA PHE A 340 -3.92 -7.36 16.56
C PHE A 340 -3.35 -6.78 17.87
N HIS A 341 -2.12 -6.28 17.87
CA HIS A 341 -1.38 -5.84 19.06
C HIS A 341 -0.89 -4.39 18.91
N ARG A 342 -1.83 -3.44 18.81
CA ARG A 342 -1.55 -2.01 18.61
C ARG A 342 -1.59 -1.17 19.89
N GLU A 343 -1.86 -1.76 21.03
CA GLU A 343 -1.93 -1.03 22.31
C GLU A 343 -0.53 -0.57 22.76
N GLY A 344 -0.45 0.66 23.26
CA GLY A 344 0.80 1.22 23.79
C GLY A 344 1.94 1.32 22.78
N VAL A 345 1.67 1.40 21.48
CA VAL A 345 2.67 1.42 20.39
C VAL A 345 3.81 2.41 20.68
N ARG A 346 3.49 3.62 21.16
CA ARG A 346 4.49 4.63 21.50
C ARG A 346 5.44 4.22 22.62
N GLU A 347 4.89 3.65 23.70
CA GLU A 347 5.68 3.20 24.83
C GLU A 347 6.60 2.06 24.38
N LYS A 348 6.06 1.09 23.65
CA LYS A 348 6.80 -0.03 23.08
C LYS A 348 7.96 0.45 22.20
N ILE A 349 7.71 1.38 21.25
CA ILE A 349 8.72 1.92 20.34
C ILE A 349 9.85 2.64 21.08
N ASN A 350 9.56 3.29 22.19
CA ASN A 350 10.57 4.03 22.93
C ASN A 350 11.38 3.15 23.91
N THR A 351 10.84 2.01 24.31
CA THR A 351 11.40 1.22 25.42
C THR A 351 11.95 -0.15 25.04
N PHE A 352 11.70 -0.65 23.82
CA PHE A 352 12.13 -2.00 23.41
C PHE A 352 13.66 -2.15 23.35
N ASP A 353 14.15 -3.34 23.65
CA ASP A 353 15.47 -3.82 23.25
C ASP A 353 15.35 -4.68 21.97
N THR A 354 14.29 -5.50 21.88
CA THR A 354 13.91 -6.23 20.66
C THR A 354 12.42 -5.99 20.36
N LEU A 355 12.12 -5.52 19.15
CA LEU A 355 10.76 -5.32 18.66
C LEU A 355 10.45 -6.32 17.55
N VAL A 356 9.40 -7.14 17.72
CA VAL A 356 8.91 -8.06 16.68
C VAL A 356 7.64 -7.45 16.04
N SER A 357 7.64 -7.32 14.72
CA SER A 357 6.57 -6.63 14.00
C SER A 357 6.40 -7.11 12.56
N ASN A 358 5.39 -6.55 11.88
CA ASN A 358 5.16 -6.70 10.44
C ASN A 358 5.10 -5.32 9.75
N SER A 359 4.46 -5.26 8.60
CA SER A 359 4.22 -4.02 7.85
C SER A 359 3.52 -2.90 8.65
N ALA A 360 2.94 -3.22 9.82
CA ALA A 360 2.31 -2.22 10.69
C ALA A 360 3.29 -1.14 11.18
N VAL A 361 4.60 -1.44 11.24
CA VAL A 361 5.66 -0.47 11.58
C VAL A 361 6.55 -0.09 10.38
N GLU A 362 6.30 -0.66 9.21
CA GLU A 362 7.05 -0.29 7.99
C GLU A 362 6.83 1.16 7.58
N VAL A 363 5.70 1.75 7.96
CA VAL A 363 5.29 3.10 7.54
C VAL A 363 4.95 3.96 8.74
N GLY A 364 5.51 5.16 8.77
CA GLY A 364 5.17 6.19 9.74
C GLY A 364 5.77 6.03 11.13
N VAL A 365 6.60 5.02 11.36
CA VAL A 365 7.25 4.83 12.66
C VAL A 365 8.75 5.03 12.51
N ASP A 366 9.28 6.03 13.20
CA ASP A 366 10.72 6.22 13.37
C ASP A 366 11.18 5.58 14.68
N PHE A 367 12.14 4.69 14.60
CA PHE A 367 12.78 4.10 15.77
C PHE A 367 14.29 4.12 15.61
N ASP A 368 14.96 4.37 16.71
CA ASP A 368 16.40 4.29 16.79
C ASP A 368 16.77 2.81 17.01
N THR A 369 17.45 2.20 16.05
CA THR A 369 17.81 0.79 16.09
C THR A 369 19.23 0.57 15.54
N ASP A 370 19.98 -0.32 16.17
CA ASP A 370 21.36 -0.65 15.76
C ASP A 370 21.37 -1.67 14.65
N GLN A 371 20.35 -2.53 14.60
CA GLN A 371 20.26 -3.59 13.63
C GLN A 371 18.81 -3.94 13.27
N ILE A 372 18.64 -4.54 12.11
CA ILE A 372 17.35 -5.00 11.61
C ILE A 372 17.43 -6.45 11.14
N VAL A 373 16.42 -7.24 11.48
CA VAL A 373 16.20 -8.60 10.96
C VAL A 373 14.89 -8.58 10.17
N PHE A 374 14.86 -9.05 8.93
CA PHE A 374 13.63 -8.96 8.18
C PHE A 374 13.45 -10.02 7.09
N SER A 375 12.19 -10.33 6.79
CA SER A 375 11.80 -11.08 5.60
C SER A 375 11.86 -10.16 4.38
N GLY A 376 12.42 -10.63 3.26
CA GLY A 376 12.49 -9.90 2.01
C GLY A 376 11.96 -10.75 0.86
N HIS A 377 10.63 -10.91 0.76
CA HIS A 377 10.03 -11.79 -0.24
C HIS A 377 9.70 -11.08 -1.55
N ASP A 378 9.66 -9.77 -1.55
CA ASP A 378 9.58 -8.91 -2.73
C ASP A 378 10.57 -7.73 -2.61
N ALA A 379 10.90 -7.11 -3.75
CA ALA A 379 11.89 -6.03 -3.80
C ALA A 379 11.44 -4.79 -3.02
N ALA A 380 10.16 -4.44 -3.05
CA ALA A 380 9.65 -3.25 -2.38
C ALA A 380 9.76 -3.38 -0.86
N SER A 381 9.27 -4.48 -0.29
CA SER A 381 9.38 -4.79 1.14
C SER A 381 10.85 -4.88 1.58
N PHE A 382 11.71 -5.49 0.76
CA PHE A 382 13.14 -5.59 1.04
C PHE A 382 13.78 -4.21 1.28
N PHE A 383 13.59 -3.28 0.33
CA PHE A 383 14.20 -1.94 0.44
C PHE A 383 13.51 -1.05 1.47
N GLN A 384 12.21 -1.17 1.66
CA GLN A 384 11.50 -0.43 2.69
C GLN A 384 11.96 -0.81 4.09
N ARG A 385 12.14 -2.11 4.36
CA ARG A 385 12.63 -2.64 5.63
C ARG A 385 14.08 -2.27 5.86
N LEU A 386 14.93 -2.48 4.87
CA LEU A 386 16.33 -2.06 4.92
C LEU A 386 16.47 -0.54 5.15
N GLY A 387 15.60 0.27 4.55
CA GLY A 387 15.56 1.73 4.72
C GLY A 387 15.09 2.21 6.11
N ARG A 388 14.63 1.31 6.99
CA ARG A 388 14.30 1.63 8.38
C ARG A 388 15.52 1.70 9.29
N LEU A 389 16.65 1.21 8.82
CA LEU A 389 17.90 1.29 9.55
C LEU A 389 18.45 2.73 9.49
N ARG A 390 18.26 3.48 10.57
CA ARG A 390 18.60 4.90 10.68
C ARG A 390 19.48 5.20 11.90
N THR A 391 20.44 4.36 12.15
CA THR A 391 21.29 4.50 13.31
C THR A 391 22.15 5.75 13.24
N ARG A 392 22.42 6.34 14.40
CA ARG A 392 23.43 7.41 14.56
C ARG A 392 24.88 6.87 14.63
N SER A 393 25.03 5.55 14.56
CA SER A 393 26.33 4.88 14.54
C SER A 393 26.98 4.94 13.16
N ASP A 394 28.30 4.90 13.13
CA ASP A 394 29.07 4.91 11.87
C ASP A 394 28.85 3.65 11.00
N ARG A 395 28.25 2.61 11.56
CA ARG A 395 28.01 1.32 10.90
C ARG A 395 26.84 0.57 11.56
N SER A 396 26.00 -0.03 10.76
CA SER A 396 24.82 -0.80 11.21
C SER A 396 24.80 -2.19 10.58
N ALA A 397 24.00 -3.10 11.12
CA ALA A 397 23.86 -4.46 10.61
C ALA A 397 22.43 -4.75 10.14
N ALA A 398 22.30 -5.50 9.05
CA ALA A 398 21.03 -5.98 8.53
C ALA A 398 21.10 -7.47 8.21
N PHE A 399 20.06 -8.20 8.61
CA PHE A 399 19.90 -9.64 8.37
C PHE A 399 18.60 -9.86 7.60
N ALA A 400 18.72 -10.14 6.31
CA ALA A 400 17.57 -10.37 5.43
C ALA A 400 17.36 -11.86 5.19
N TYR A 401 16.11 -12.28 5.16
CA TYR A 401 15.71 -13.62 4.72
C TYR A 401 14.97 -13.50 3.39
N ALA A 402 15.48 -14.15 2.34
CA ALA A 402 15.00 -13.97 0.99
C ALA A 402 14.73 -15.33 0.29
N PRO A 403 13.84 -15.38 -0.71
CA PRO A 403 13.51 -16.58 -1.44
C PRO A 403 14.75 -17.27 -2.06
N PRO A 404 14.88 -18.61 -1.98
CA PRO A 404 16.06 -19.31 -2.46
C PRO A 404 16.39 -19.12 -3.94
N TYR A 405 15.40 -18.83 -4.79
CA TYR A 405 15.64 -18.61 -6.22
C TYR A 405 16.50 -17.36 -6.51
N LEU A 406 16.51 -16.37 -5.62
CA LEU A 406 17.31 -15.15 -5.78
C LEU A 406 18.81 -15.40 -5.73
N PHE A 407 19.23 -16.46 -5.06
CA PHE A 407 20.65 -16.72 -4.81
C PHE A 407 21.40 -17.10 -6.08
N HIS A 408 20.70 -17.54 -7.12
CA HIS A 408 21.31 -17.74 -8.44
C HIS A 408 21.98 -16.46 -8.98
N ASP A 409 21.38 -15.32 -8.72
CA ASP A 409 21.89 -14.02 -9.19
C ASP A 409 22.70 -13.30 -8.09
N LEU A 410 22.40 -13.54 -6.81
CA LEU A 410 23.10 -12.90 -5.69
C LEU A 410 24.49 -13.46 -5.42
N GLU A 411 24.73 -14.77 -5.59
CA GLU A 411 26.04 -15.39 -5.35
C GLU A 411 27.11 -14.82 -6.29
N PRO A 412 26.92 -14.77 -7.63
CA PRO A 412 27.91 -14.16 -8.54
C PRO A 412 28.12 -12.67 -8.25
N LEU A 413 27.07 -11.95 -7.85
CA LEU A 413 27.15 -10.55 -7.50
C LEU A 413 28.00 -10.35 -6.23
N ALA A 414 27.76 -11.13 -5.19
CA ALA A 414 28.52 -11.07 -3.93
C ALA A 414 30.00 -11.39 -4.16
N ASP A 415 30.31 -12.38 -4.98
CA ASP A 415 31.69 -12.72 -5.35
C ASP A 415 32.39 -11.58 -6.09
N SER A 416 31.70 -10.93 -7.02
CA SER A 416 32.24 -9.81 -7.81
C SER A 416 32.49 -8.55 -6.98
N LEU A 417 31.69 -8.33 -5.93
CA LEU A 417 31.70 -7.14 -5.08
C LEU A 417 32.35 -7.39 -3.71
N SER A 418 32.82 -8.62 -3.44
CA SER A 418 33.49 -8.98 -2.19
C SER A 418 34.69 -8.08 -1.95
N ARG A 419 34.70 -7.31 -0.84
CA ARG A 419 35.72 -6.34 -0.38
C ARG A 419 35.53 -4.88 -0.81
N GLN A 420 34.39 -4.48 -1.37
CA GLN A 420 34.08 -3.10 -1.70
C GLN A 420 32.79 -2.66 -1.02
N TRP A 421 32.73 -1.39 -0.62
CA TRP A 421 31.46 -0.77 -0.23
C TRP A 421 30.62 -0.57 -1.49
N VAL A 422 29.54 -1.32 -1.57
CA VAL A 422 28.66 -1.35 -2.74
C VAL A 422 27.75 -0.12 -2.72
N ASN A 423 27.68 0.58 -3.85
CA ASN A 423 26.74 1.67 -4.02
C ASN A 423 25.29 1.15 -3.90
N ARG A 424 24.47 1.80 -3.09
CA ARG A 424 23.07 1.37 -2.84
C ARG A 424 22.23 1.35 -4.12
N THR A 425 22.42 2.31 -5.03
CA THR A 425 21.67 2.37 -6.28
C THR A 425 22.00 1.19 -7.21
N GLU A 426 23.28 0.80 -7.25
CA GLU A 426 23.70 -0.38 -8.01
C GLU A 426 23.17 -1.67 -7.40
N PHE A 427 23.27 -1.80 -6.08
CA PHE A 427 22.71 -2.92 -5.34
C PHE A 427 21.20 -3.01 -5.56
N GLU A 428 20.48 -1.89 -5.48
CA GLU A 428 19.02 -1.84 -5.69
C GLU A 428 18.61 -2.33 -7.09
N LYS A 429 19.34 -1.89 -8.13
CA LYS A 429 19.08 -2.35 -9.51
C LYS A 429 19.25 -3.86 -9.63
N CYS A 430 20.33 -4.41 -9.07
CA CYS A 430 20.59 -5.85 -9.12
C CYS A 430 19.53 -6.65 -8.36
N ILE A 431 19.16 -6.23 -7.15
CA ILE A 431 18.13 -6.89 -6.36
C ILE A 431 16.78 -6.83 -7.08
N LYS A 432 16.37 -5.67 -7.59
CA LYS A 432 15.10 -5.53 -8.33
C LYS A 432 15.04 -6.43 -9.57
N SER A 433 16.15 -6.60 -10.28
CA SER A 433 16.19 -7.47 -11.46
C SER A 433 16.15 -8.97 -11.12
N ALA A 434 16.55 -9.37 -9.91
CA ALA A 434 16.55 -10.76 -9.47
C ALA A 434 15.15 -11.22 -8.97
N TYR A 435 14.33 -10.30 -8.45
CA TYR A 435 12.97 -10.63 -8.04
C TYR A 435 12.06 -10.87 -9.26
N VAL A 436 11.20 -11.88 -9.15
CA VAL A 436 10.14 -12.12 -10.15
C VAL A 436 9.19 -10.91 -10.16
N ASP A 437 8.94 -10.36 -11.33
CA ASP A 437 7.97 -9.27 -11.50
C ASP A 437 6.55 -9.82 -11.29
N SER A 438 6.02 -9.62 -10.09
CA SER A 438 4.63 -9.93 -9.72
C SER A 438 3.68 -8.73 -9.88
N SER A 439 4.13 -7.67 -10.54
CA SER A 439 3.32 -6.46 -10.72
C SER A 439 2.02 -6.74 -11.46
N THR A 440 0.99 -5.99 -11.15
CA THR A 440 -0.30 -6.05 -11.86
C THR A 440 -0.09 -5.80 -13.36
N PRO A 441 -0.67 -6.63 -14.25
CA PRO A 441 -0.53 -6.49 -15.68
C PRO A 441 -0.95 -5.13 -16.22
N ALA A 442 -0.30 -4.67 -17.28
CA ALA A 442 -0.67 -3.42 -17.95
C ALA A 442 -2.09 -3.45 -18.54
N SER A 443 -2.56 -4.61 -18.92
CA SER A 443 -3.91 -4.81 -19.43
C SER A 443 -5.01 -4.49 -18.42
N PHE A 444 -4.68 -4.42 -17.13
CA PHE A 444 -5.62 -3.99 -16.08
C PHE A 444 -6.12 -2.55 -16.33
N ASP A 445 -5.29 -1.67 -16.88
CA ASP A 445 -5.64 -0.27 -17.11
C ASP A 445 -6.84 -0.13 -18.03
N TRP A 446 -6.79 -0.76 -19.18
CA TRP A 446 -7.86 -0.66 -20.16
C TRP A 446 -9.01 -1.64 -19.92
N ARG A 447 -8.80 -2.76 -19.20
CA ARG A 447 -9.85 -3.74 -18.91
C ARG A 447 -10.75 -3.30 -17.75
N TYR A 448 -10.17 -2.72 -16.70
CA TYR A 448 -10.91 -2.45 -15.47
C TYR A 448 -10.84 -0.99 -15.02
N SER A 449 -9.66 -0.36 -15.02
CA SER A 449 -9.57 1.05 -14.62
C SER A 449 -10.30 1.98 -15.57
N ALA A 450 -10.25 1.71 -16.88
CA ALA A 450 -11.01 2.46 -17.87
C ALA A 450 -12.52 2.31 -17.69
N VAL A 451 -13.00 1.11 -17.31
CA VAL A 451 -14.44 0.85 -17.07
C VAL A 451 -14.91 1.59 -15.81
N GLU A 452 -14.12 1.56 -14.73
CA GLU A 452 -14.39 2.34 -13.51
C GLU A 452 -14.45 3.85 -13.81
N ALA A 453 -13.49 4.34 -14.58
CA ALA A 453 -13.45 5.75 -14.96
C ALA A 453 -14.60 6.13 -15.89
N TYR A 454 -15.00 5.25 -16.80
CA TYR A 454 -16.15 5.46 -17.67
C TYR A 454 -17.46 5.55 -16.87
N ASP A 455 -17.69 4.62 -15.94
CA ASP A 455 -18.85 4.66 -15.05
C ASP A 455 -18.94 5.99 -14.28
N HIS A 456 -17.81 6.44 -13.78
CA HIS A 456 -17.72 7.73 -13.10
C HIS A 456 -18.05 8.92 -14.04
N VAL A 457 -17.56 8.90 -15.27
CA VAL A 457 -17.87 9.96 -16.26
C VAL A 457 -19.36 9.97 -16.59
N GLU A 458 -20.01 8.80 -16.72
CA GLU A 458 -21.45 8.73 -16.97
C GLU A 458 -22.27 9.25 -15.76
N GLU A 459 -21.88 8.92 -14.52
CA GLU A 459 -22.49 9.54 -13.33
C GLU A 459 -22.43 11.08 -13.39
N ARG A 460 -21.30 11.63 -13.81
CA ARG A 460 -21.13 13.08 -13.98
C ARG A 460 -22.00 13.65 -15.11
N VAL A 461 -22.15 12.91 -16.20
CA VAL A 461 -23.00 13.33 -17.33
C VAL A 461 -24.46 13.38 -16.87
N GLU A 462 -24.92 12.42 -16.09
CA GLU A 462 -26.29 12.40 -15.55
C GLU A 462 -26.56 13.59 -14.63
N ASP A 463 -25.59 13.98 -13.82
CA ASP A 463 -25.67 15.11 -12.88
C ASP A 463 -25.51 16.49 -13.55
N ALA A 464 -24.99 16.53 -14.77
CA ALA A 464 -24.74 17.78 -15.49
C ALA A 464 -26.02 18.37 -16.11
N PRO A 465 -26.14 19.72 -16.20
CA PRO A 465 -27.20 20.34 -17.00
C PRO A 465 -27.22 19.82 -18.43
N SER A 466 -28.39 19.66 -19.02
CA SER A 466 -28.55 19.06 -20.35
C SER A 466 -27.69 19.71 -21.43
N ASP A 467 -27.43 21.00 -21.35
CA ASP A 467 -26.62 21.75 -22.31
C ASP A 467 -25.11 21.46 -22.17
N ASP A 468 -24.68 20.96 -21.00
CA ASP A 468 -23.27 20.70 -20.65
C ASP A 468 -22.91 19.21 -20.79
N GLN A 469 -23.87 18.29 -20.83
CA GLN A 469 -23.65 16.86 -20.83
C GLN A 469 -22.69 16.37 -21.92
N LEU A 470 -22.82 16.88 -23.14
CA LEU A 470 -21.94 16.52 -24.24
C LEU A 470 -20.48 16.97 -24.00
N ALA A 471 -20.30 18.14 -23.41
CA ALA A 471 -18.98 18.66 -23.07
C ALA A 471 -18.32 17.82 -21.98
N VAL A 472 -19.07 17.49 -20.93
CA VAL A 472 -18.61 16.63 -19.81
C VAL A 472 -18.19 15.26 -20.35
N ARG A 473 -19.01 14.62 -21.19
CA ARG A 473 -18.69 13.32 -21.78
C ARG A 473 -17.42 13.37 -22.65
N LYS A 474 -17.27 14.38 -23.50
CA LYS A 474 -16.07 14.51 -24.36
C LYS A 474 -14.80 14.73 -23.53
N THR A 475 -14.84 15.57 -22.54
CA THR A 475 -13.68 15.80 -21.65
C THR A 475 -13.34 14.56 -20.85
N GLY A 476 -14.36 13.89 -20.30
CA GLY A 476 -14.18 12.63 -19.58
C GLY A 476 -13.58 11.53 -20.48
N TRP A 477 -14.09 11.37 -21.71
CA TRP A 477 -13.54 10.42 -22.66
C TRP A 477 -12.08 10.71 -23.00
N TYR A 478 -11.73 11.95 -23.32
CA TYR A 478 -10.34 12.34 -23.59
C TYR A 478 -9.41 11.98 -22.44
N ARG A 479 -9.86 12.16 -21.20
CA ARG A 479 -9.08 11.81 -20.00
C ARG A 479 -8.93 10.28 -19.86
N ILE A 480 -9.98 9.51 -20.12
CA ILE A 480 -9.92 8.05 -20.13
C ILE A 480 -8.89 7.57 -21.16
N GLU A 481 -8.94 8.11 -22.39
CA GLU A 481 -7.95 7.78 -23.41
C GLU A 481 -6.52 8.08 -22.97
N SER A 482 -6.29 9.25 -22.37
CA SER A 482 -4.95 9.66 -21.93
C SER A 482 -4.38 8.78 -20.82
N HIS A 483 -5.23 8.33 -19.88
CA HIS A 483 -4.78 7.57 -18.73
C HIS A 483 -4.65 6.06 -18.98
N PHE A 484 -5.53 5.50 -19.81
CA PHE A 484 -5.71 4.05 -19.86
C PHE A 484 -5.46 3.42 -21.23
N PHE A 485 -5.37 4.21 -22.30
CA PHE A 485 -5.10 3.69 -23.64
C PHE A 485 -3.75 4.16 -24.15
N ASN A 486 -2.82 3.22 -24.33
CA ASN A 486 -1.57 3.51 -25.00
C ASN A 486 -1.86 3.74 -26.50
N ARG A 487 -1.21 4.72 -27.13
CA ARG A 487 -1.32 5.02 -28.56
C ARG A 487 -0.98 3.84 -29.48
N GLU A 488 -0.36 2.79 -28.95
CA GLU A 488 0.02 1.57 -29.66
C GLU A 488 -1.05 0.46 -29.55
N GLN A 489 -2.05 0.60 -28.69
CA GLN A 489 -3.16 -0.36 -28.57
C GLN A 489 -4.33 0.13 -29.44
N GLU A 490 -4.25 -0.15 -30.73
CA GLU A 490 -5.38 -0.03 -31.64
C GLU A 490 -6.49 -0.97 -31.16
N GLY A 491 -7.62 -0.45 -30.69
CA GLY A 491 -8.79 -1.28 -30.69
C GLY A 491 -9.92 -1.09 -29.71
N LEU A 492 -9.79 -0.38 -28.59
CA LEU A 492 -10.93 -0.10 -27.73
C LEU A 492 -11.49 1.30 -28.03
N SER A 493 -12.72 1.34 -28.49
CA SER A 493 -13.46 2.58 -28.71
C SER A 493 -14.38 2.89 -27.53
N GLU A 494 -14.87 4.13 -27.45
CA GLU A 494 -15.93 4.50 -26.50
C GLU A 494 -17.11 3.52 -26.57
N SER A 495 -17.47 3.05 -27.77
CA SER A 495 -18.55 2.07 -27.95
C SER A 495 -18.22 0.69 -27.34
N ASP A 496 -16.96 0.31 -27.26
CA ASP A 496 -16.55 -0.95 -26.60
C ASP A 496 -16.65 -0.83 -25.09
N LEU A 497 -16.23 0.30 -24.50
CA LEU A 497 -16.43 0.56 -23.08
C LEU A 497 -17.91 0.67 -22.71
N GLN A 498 -18.72 1.33 -23.54
CA GLN A 498 -20.17 1.36 -23.36
C GLN A 498 -20.77 -0.04 -23.34
N ARG A 499 -20.29 -0.91 -24.22
CA ARG A 499 -20.76 -2.30 -24.27
C ARG A 499 -20.30 -3.09 -23.03
N ILE A 500 -19.05 -2.95 -22.63
CA ILE A 500 -18.52 -3.61 -21.43
C ILE A 500 -19.25 -3.12 -20.18
N HIS A 501 -19.42 -1.82 -20.03
CA HIS A 501 -20.17 -1.21 -18.92
C HIS A 501 -21.65 -1.64 -18.92
N GLY A 502 -22.29 -1.70 -20.07
CA GLY A 502 -23.69 -2.12 -20.19
C GLY A 502 -23.96 -3.61 -19.97
N VAL A 503 -22.91 -4.45 -20.00
CA VAL A 503 -22.95 -5.89 -19.71
C VAL A 503 -22.35 -6.20 -18.33
N ALA A 504 -21.53 -5.30 -17.80
CA ALA A 504 -20.96 -5.44 -16.47
C ALA A 504 -22.09 -5.51 -15.44
N ASP A 505 -22.05 -6.53 -14.62
CA ASP A 505 -22.97 -6.66 -13.48
C ASP A 505 -22.80 -5.46 -12.55
N SER A 506 -23.89 -4.98 -11.97
CA SER A 506 -23.88 -3.89 -11.01
C SER A 506 -22.89 -4.17 -9.84
N GLU A 507 -22.74 -5.42 -9.45
CA GLU A 507 -21.86 -5.85 -8.37
C GLU A 507 -20.38 -5.84 -8.77
N LEU A 508 -20.03 -6.17 -10.00
CA LEU A 508 -18.69 -5.97 -10.53
C LEU A 508 -18.32 -4.48 -10.51
N LEU A 509 -19.23 -3.60 -10.96
CA LEU A 509 -19.01 -2.16 -10.92
C LEU A 509 -18.84 -1.65 -9.49
N GLU A 510 -19.65 -2.11 -8.54
CA GLU A 510 -19.49 -1.75 -7.12
C GLU A 510 -18.14 -2.25 -6.57
N THR A 511 -17.69 -3.45 -6.95
CA THR A 511 -16.35 -3.94 -6.57
C THR A 511 -15.24 -3.06 -7.18
N LEU A 512 -15.36 -2.64 -8.43
CA LEU A 512 -14.42 -1.73 -9.08
C LEU A 512 -14.40 -0.35 -8.40
N LYS A 513 -15.52 0.11 -7.87
CA LYS A 513 -15.62 1.40 -7.15
C LYS A 513 -14.99 1.36 -5.77
N THR A 514 -14.76 0.19 -5.18
CA THR A 514 -14.06 0.09 -3.90
C THR A 514 -12.59 0.44 -4.10
N TYR A 515 -12.03 1.29 -3.25
CA TYR A 515 -10.60 1.63 -3.34
C TYR A 515 -9.73 0.42 -2.96
N ARG A 516 -10.14 -0.30 -1.92
CA ARG A 516 -9.52 -1.56 -1.48
C ARG A 516 -10.52 -2.69 -1.60
N GLY A 517 -10.26 -3.65 -2.46
CA GLY A 517 -11.11 -4.81 -2.69
C GLY A 517 -10.33 -6.08 -2.44
N GLU A 518 -9.95 -6.32 -1.19
CA GLU A 518 -9.19 -7.50 -0.80
C GLU A 518 -10.09 -8.75 -0.79
N SER A 519 -9.48 -9.91 -0.61
CA SER A 519 -10.07 -11.24 -0.44
C SER A 519 -11.24 -11.26 0.56
N VAL A 520 -11.91 -12.39 0.68
CA VAL A 520 -13.03 -12.58 1.62
C VAL A 520 -12.64 -12.09 3.03
N GLN A 521 -13.34 -11.07 3.50
CA GLN A 521 -13.14 -10.46 4.82
C GLN A 521 -14.18 -10.98 5.79
N THR A 522 -13.86 -11.08 7.06
CA THR A 522 -14.83 -11.39 8.13
C THR A 522 -14.78 -10.32 9.22
N LEU A 523 -15.88 -10.11 9.89
CA LEU A 523 -15.97 -9.16 10.99
C LEU A 523 -15.49 -9.83 12.27
N VAL A 524 -14.49 -9.22 12.91
CA VAL A 524 -13.76 -9.80 14.04
C VAL A 524 -13.90 -8.94 15.28
N TYR A 525 -14.37 -9.53 16.36
CA TYR A 525 -14.21 -8.97 17.70
C TYR A 525 -12.96 -9.55 18.36
N ASN A 526 -11.96 -8.72 18.57
CA ASN A 526 -10.78 -9.10 19.34
C ASN A 526 -11.05 -8.92 20.84
N GLN A 527 -11.20 -10.03 21.54
CA GLN A 527 -11.48 -10.01 22.98
C GLN A 527 -10.33 -9.45 23.83
N ARG A 528 -9.08 -9.51 23.33
CA ARG A 528 -7.91 -9.01 24.07
C ARG A 528 -7.85 -7.49 24.03
N SER A 529 -8.01 -6.89 22.86
CA SER A 529 -7.93 -5.43 22.67
C SER A 529 -9.29 -4.73 22.79
N GLN A 530 -10.40 -5.48 22.93
CA GLN A 530 -11.75 -4.92 22.96
C GLN A 530 -12.08 -4.08 21.73
N THR A 531 -11.67 -4.54 20.52
CA THR A 531 -11.85 -3.83 19.25
C THR A 531 -12.62 -4.67 18.26
N VAL A 532 -13.38 -4.01 17.38
CA VAL A 532 -14.07 -4.63 16.24
C VAL A 532 -13.43 -4.14 14.95
N GLN A 533 -13.12 -5.05 14.02
CA GLN A 533 -12.52 -4.73 12.72
C GLN A 533 -12.84 -5.82 11.68
N THR A 534 -12.69 -5.54 10.41
CA THR A 534 -12.67 -6.58 9.38
C THR A 534 -11.26 -7.17 9.25
N TYR A 535 -11.19 -8.46 8.97
CA TYR A 535 -9.91 -9.15 8.77
C TYR A 535 -10.01 -10.26 7.74
N ASN A 536 -8.90 -10.57 7.08
CA ASN A 536 -8.80 -11.60 6.04
C ASN A 536 -9.19 -12.98 6.59
N LEU A 537 -10.27 -13.56 6.05
CA LEU A 537 -10.80 -14.85 6.49
C LEU A 537 -9.80 -16.01 6.33
N PRO A 538 -9.10 -16.19 5.19
CA PRO A 538 -8.05 -17.19 5.04
C PRO A 538 -7.01 -17.19 6.15
N TYR A 539 -6.55 -16.00 6.53
CA TYR A 539 -5.58 -15.85 7.62
C TYR A 539 -6.15 -16.34 8.96
N LEU A 540 -7.36 -15.88 9.31
CA LEU A 540 -8.02 -16.24 10.56
C LEU A 540 -8.24 -17.75 10.66
N LEU A 541 -8.72 -18.38 9.61
CA LEU A 541 -8.95 -19.83 9.55
C LEU A 541 -7.67 -20.62 9.80
N ARG A 542 -6.55 -20.15 9.28
CA ARG A 542 -5.27 -20.87 9.35
C ARG A 542 -4.54 -20.66 10.67
N HIS A 543 -4.53 -19.43 11.20
CA HIS A 543 -3.55 -19.03 12.21
C HIS A 543 -4.17 -18.56 13.55
N SER A 544 -5.51 -18.47 13.68
CA SER A 544 -6.12 -17.84 14.83
C SER A 544 -6.97 -18.76 15.67
N ASP A 545 -6.96 -18.60 16.98
CA ASP A 545 -7.95 -19.21 17.87
C ASP A 545 -9.25 -18.38 17.81
N ILE A 546 -10.21 -18.92 17.07
CA ILE A 546 -11.43 -18.22 16.70
C ILE A 546 -12.68 -19.09 16.89
N SER A 547 -13.82 -18.42 16.95
CA SER A 547 -15.16 -19.05 16.80
C SER A 547 -16.07 -18.17 15.96
N PHE A 548 -16.89 -18.80 15.13
CA PHE A 548 -17.92 -18.10 14.34
C PHE A 548 -19.27 -18.14 15.07
N HIS A 549 -20.03 -17.08 14.89
CA HIS A 549 -21.28 -16.83 15.59
C HIS A 549 -22.32 -16.28 14.62
N THR A 550 -23.61 -16.49 14.93
CA THR A 550 -24.67 -15.72 14.28
C THR A 550 -24.56 -14.26 14.70
N ARG A 551 -25.13 -13.35 13.92
CA ARG A 551 -25.12 -11.91 14.23
C ARG A 551 -25.61 -11.63 15.66
N ASP A 552 -26.75 -12.19 16.03
CA ASP A 552 -27.36 -11.92 17.32
C ASP A 552 -26.51 -12.43 18.49
N ASP A 553 -25.92 -13.61 18.34
CA ASP A 553 -25.00 -14.16 19.34
C ASP A 553 -23.72 -13.35 19.43
N PHE A 554 -23.13 -12.96 18.30
CA PHE A 554 -21.94 -12.10 18.24
C PHE A 554 -22.15 -10.78 19.00
N LEU A 555 -23.28 -10.10 18.79
CA LEU A 555 -23.60 -8.84 19.47
C LEU A 555 -23.69 -9.00 21.00
N THR A 556 -24.06 -10.17 21.52
CA THR A 556 -24.10 -10.40 22.98
C THR A 556 -22.74 -10.42 23.65
N HIS A 557 -21.68 -10.63 22.85
CA HIS A 557 -20.30 -10.67 23.35
C HIS A 557 -19.62 -9.30 23.35
N LEU A 558 -20.23 -8.29 22.73
CA LEU A 558 -19.63 -6.97 22.59
C LEU A 558 -20.08 -6.01 23.69
N PRO A 559 -19.21 -5.08 24.09
CA PRO A 559 -19.63 -3.86 24.80
C PRO A 559 -20.63 -3.05 23.96
N ASP A 560 -21.61 -2.42 24.59
CA ASP A 560 -22.64 -1.62 23.92
C ASP A 560 -22.07 -0.54 23.00
N GLU A 561 -20.91 0.02 23.34
CA GLU A 561 -20.19 1.06 22.60
C GLU A 561 -19.68 0.60 21.23
N LEU A 562 -19.50 -0.70 21.02
CA LEU A 562 -19.01 -1.29 19.77
C LEU A 562 -20.11 -1.73 18.80
N ILE A 563 -21.38 -1.79 19.24
CA ILE A 563 -22.50 -2.28 18.43
C ILE A 563 -22.70 -1.42 17.17
N ASP A 564 -22.58 -0.11 17.31
CA ASP A 564 -22.68 0.82 16.17
C ASP A 564 -21.55 0.60 15.15
N GLN A 565 -20.37 0.17 15.60
CA GLN A 565 -19.24 -0.12 14.72
C GLN A 565 -19.50 -1.40 13.90
N VAL A 566 -20.12 -2.40 14.49
CA VAL A 566 -20.52 -3.63 13.78
C VAL A 566 -21.41 -3.30 12.58
N SER A 567 -22.51 -2.58 12.79
CA SER A 567 -23.46 -2.23 11.72
C SER A 567 -22.83 -1.49 10.53
N ARG A 568 -21.67 -0.84 10.75
CA ARG A 568 -20.94 -0.12 9.71
C ARG A 568 -19.97 -1.01 8.92
N LEU A 569 -19.46 -2.07 9.55
CA LEU A 569 -18.49 -2.99 8.95
C LEU A 569 -19.16 -4.21 8.28
N GLU A 570 -20.39 -4.53 8.69
CA GLU A 570 -21.19 -5.64 8.15
C GLU A 570 -21.23 -5.67 6.61
N PRO A 571 -21.48 -4.56 5.90
CA PRO A 571 -21.58 -4.59 4.43
C PRO A 571 -20.29 -5.02 3.70
N TYR A 572 -19.16 -5.10 4.42
CA TYR A 572 -17.85 -5.42 3.88
C TYR A 572 -17.27 -6.73 4.40
N SER A 573 -18.11 -7.59 4.98
CA SER A 573 -17.63 -8.80 5.66
C SER A 573 -18.60 -9.97 5.51
N SER A 574 -18.03 -11.17 5.39
CA SER A 574 -18.74 -12.45 5.42
C SER A 574 -18.58 -13.09 6.79
N GLY A 575 -19.68 -13.19 7.55
CA GLY A 575 -19.72 -13.82 8.87
C GLY A 575 -19.13 -13.01 10.02
N TYR A 576 -19.32 -13.51 11.24
CA TYR A 576 -18.97 -12.88 12.51
C TYR A 576 -18.04 -13.77 13.32
N CYS A 577 -16.89 -13.26 13.70
CA CYS A 577 -15.82 -14.01 14.33
C CYS A 577 -15.37 -13.40 15.66
N ILE A 578 -15.22 -14.23 16.68
CA ILE A 578 -14.56 -13.85 17.93
C ILE A 578 -13.12 -14.39 17.90
N TYR A 579 -12.15 -13.48 18.00
CA TYR A 579 -10.72 -13.79 18.09
C TYR A 579 -10.26 -13.77 19.56
N ARG A 580 -9.63 -14.88 19.97
CA ARG A 580 -9.10 -15.06 21.34
C ARG A 580 -7.59 -15.02 21.39
N GLY A 581 -6.92 -15.16 20.28
CA GLY A 581 -5.46 -15.21 20.15
C GLY A 581 -5.04 -16.05 18.96
N ASP A 582 -3.77 -16.42 18.97
CA ASP A 582 -3.20 -17.21 17.89
C ASP A 582 -3.42 -18.71 18.16
N PHE A 583 -3.62 -19.46 17.08
CA PHE A 583 -3.82 -20.92 17.14
C PHE A 583 -2.55 -21.62 17.60
N GLN A 584 -2.63 -22.37 18.68
CA GLN A 584 -1.54 -23.19 19.17
C GLN A 584 -1.74 -24.65 18.74
N PRO A 585 -0.94 -25.19 17.80
CA PRO A 585 -1.02 -26.61 17.45
C PRO A 585 -0.68 -27.47 18.68
N SER A 586 -1.44 -28.52 18.91
CA SER A 586 -1.12 -29.47 19.99
C SER A 586 0.24 -30.11 19.76
N GLU A 587 1.03 -30.33 20.82
CA GLU A 587 2.41 -30.86 20.78
C GLU A 587 2.58 -32.22 20.06
N ILE A 588 1.49 -32.81 19.58
CA ILE A 588 1.47 -34.17 19.00
C ILE A 588 1.80 -34.17 17.50
N ASP A 589 1.69 -33.05 16.79
CA ASP A 589 1.92 -32.96 15.34
C ASP A 589 3.10 -32.02 15.01
N SER A 590 4.32 -32.45 15.28
CA SER A 590 5.56 -31.69 14.98
C SER A 590 5.77 -31.44 13.47
N ASP A 591 5.07 -32.13 12.59
CA ASP A 591 5.14 -31.94 11.13
C ASP A 591 4.09 -30.92 10.59
N GLN A 592 3.13 -30.47 11.42
CA GLN A 592 2.10 -29.49 11.05
C GLN A 592 2.38 -28.08 11.59
N ALA A 593 3.61 -27.64 11.60
CA ALA A 593 4.04 -26.33 12.10
C ALA A 593 3.44 -25.10 11.35
N ALA A 594 2.53 -25.29 10.41
CA ALA A 594 2.04 -24.24 9.51
C ALA A 594 0.63 -23.69 9.83
N GLY A 595 -0.04 -24.17 10.89
CA GLY A 595 -1.43 -23.78 11.21
C GLY A 595 -2.47 -24.80 10.74
N ARG A 596 -3.77 -24.43 10.78
CA ARG A 596 -4.86 -25.28 10.28
C ARG A 596 -4.81 -25.35 8.76
N LEU A 597 -5.26 -26.48 8.23
CA LEU A 597 -5.52 -26.61 6.80
C LEU A 597 -6.96 -26.16 6.51
N PHE A 598 -7.14 -25.37 5.48
CA PHE A 598 -8.46 -25.04 4.96
C PHE A 598 -8.49 -25.15 3.43
N THR A 599 -9.67 -25.45 2.92
CA THR A 599 -9.93 -25.54 1.48
C THR A 599 -11.32 -25.01 1.21
N TYR A 600 -11.49 -24.22 0.19
CA TYR A 600 -12.79 -23.79 -0.28
C TYR A 600 -13.49 -24.89 -1.07
N LYS A 601 -14.80 -24.90 -1.06
CA LYS A 601 -15.67 -25.77 -1.85
C LYS A 601 -16.61 -24.96 -2.71
N ALA A 602 -16.80 -25.38 -3.94
CA ALA A 602 -17.79 -24.82 -4.85
C ALA A 602 -19.11 -25.60 -4.76
N THR A 603 -20.17 -24.87 -4.49
CA THR A 603 -21.57 -25.31 -4.53
C THR A 603 -22.40 -24.32 -5.34
N GLY A 604 -23.68 -24.59 -5.59
CA GLY A 604 -24.60 -23.63 -6.22
C GLY A 604 -24.08 -23.03 -7.53
N GLU A 605 -24.09 -21.70 -7.63
CA GLU A 605 -23.66 -20.96 -8.84
C GLU A 605 -22.18 -21.13 -9.12
N LEU A 606 -21.32 -21.07 -8.12
CA LEU A 606 -19.87 -21.27 -8.27
C LEU A 606 -19.54 -22.68 -8.81
N TYR A 607 -20.31 -23.68 -8.39
CA TYR A 607 -20.17 -25.02 -8.94
C TYR A 607 -20.59 -25.07 -10.43
N SER A 608 -21.74 -24.45 -10.77
CA SER A 608 -22.21 -24.40 -12.17
C SER A 608 -21.21 -23.67 -13.07
N LEU A 609 -20.60 -22.61 -12.56
CA LEU A 609 -19.56 -21.87 -13.24
C LEU A 609 -18.36 -22.76 -13.63
N LEU A 610 -17.96 -23.70 -12.77
CA LEU A 610 -16.87 -24.64 -13.02
C LEU A 610 -17.27 -25.80 -13.94
N SER A 611 -18.50 -26.35 -13.75
CA SER A 611 -18.94 -27.58 -14.43
C SER A 611 -19.41 -27.36 -15.84
N ASP A 612 -20.07 -26.25 -16.14
CA ASP A 612 -20.71 -26.03 -17.45
C ASP A 612 -19.73 -25.67 -18.56
N HIS A 613 -18.55 -25.15 -18.21
CA HIS A 613 -17.54 -24.73 -19.17
C HIS A 613 -16.10 -24.86 -18.65
N PRO A 614 -15.57 -26.02 -18.39
CA PRO A 614 -14.27 -26.20 -17.72
C PRO A 614 -13.05 -25.71 -18.51
N ARG A 615 -13.21 -25.30 -19.79
CA ARG A 615 -12.09 -24.92 -20.66
C ARG A 615 -12.19 -23.54 -21.28
N ASP A 616 -13.31 -22.84 -21.15
CA ASP A 616 -13.41 -21.49 -21.68
C ASP A 616 -12.89 -20.50 -20.65
N ILE A 617 -11.95 -19.66 -21.06
CA ILE A 617 -11.40 -18.59 -20.24
C ILE A 617 -12.48 -17.54 -20.07
N ARG A 618 -12.93 -17.39 -18.85
CA ARG A 618 -14.07 -16.55 -18.50
C ARG A 618 -13.62 -15.23 -17.96
N THR A 619 -14.55 -14.31 -17.90
CA THR A 619 -14.43 -13.09 -17.07
C THR A 619 -14.68 -13.46 -15.60
N PRO A 620 -14.12 -12.70 -14.64
CA PRO A 620 -14.54 -12.77 -13.26
C PRO A 620 -16.04 -12.54 -13.10
N GLU A 621 -16.69 -13.33 -12.27
CA GLU A 621 -18.13 -13.26 -12.05
C GLU A 621 -18.44 -13.15 -10.55
N VAL A 622 -19.53 -12.45 -10.22
CA VAL A 622 -20.09 -12.44 -8.87
C VAL A 622 -21.06 -13.61 -8.74
N CYS A 623 -20.80 -14.49 -7.81
CA CYS A 623 -21.60 -15.69 -7.63
C CYS A 623 -21.73 -16.09 -6.15
N THR A 624 -22.77 -16.85 -5.87
CA THR A 624 -23.03 -17.52 -4.59
C THR A 624 -22.45 -18.94 -4.61
N GLY A 625 -22.44 -19.62 -3.46
CA GLY A 625 -22.09 -21.03 -3.37
C GLY A 625 -20.65 -21.30 -2.96
N LEU A 626 -19.99 -20.37 -2.28
CA LEU A 626 -18.69 -20.60 -1.66
C LEU A 626 -18.90 -21.24 -0.28
N GLU A 627 -18.26 -22.37 -0.04
CA GLU A 627 -18.16 -23.01 1.29
C GLU A 627 -16.71 -23.20 1.68
N VAL A 628 -16.44 -23.55 2.95
CA VAL A 628 -15.08 -23.78 3.45
C VAL A 628 -15.01 -25.04 4.31
N GLU A 629 -13.96 -25.82 4.15
CA GLU A 629 -13.56 -26.90 5.08
C GLU A 629 -12.29 -26.53 5.81
N VAL A 630 -12.28 -26.78 7.12
CA VAL A 630 -11.14 -26.45 8.00
C VAL A 630 -10.76 -27.66 8.85
N THR A 631 -9.47 -28.00 8.90
CA THR A 631 -8.93 -29.13 9.68
C THR A 631 -7.72 -28.69 10.51
N PRO A 632 -7.72 -28.86 11.85
CA PRO A 632 -8.88 -29.25 12.68
C PRO A 632 -10.01 -28.23 12.65
N SER A 633 -11.24 -28.69 12.84
CA SER A 633 -12.46 -27.85 12.76
C SER A 633 -12.40 -26.68 13.73
N VAL A 634 -13.04 -25.58 13.34
CA VAL A 634 -13.25 -24.37 14.14
C VAL A 634 -14.66 -24.35 14.69
N ASN A 635 -14.82 -23.86 15.91
CA ASN A 635 -16.15 -23.74 16.52
C ASN A 635 -17.03 -22.77 15.73
N GLY A 636 -18.25 -23.22 15.39
CA GLY A 636 -19.19 -22.42 14.58
C GLY A 636 -18.87 -22.38 13.07
N VAL A 637 -17.97 -23.22 12.56
CA VAL A 637 -17.63 -23.26 11.13
C VAL A 637 -18.83 -23.52 10.22
N ASP A 638 -19.87 -24.22 10.71
CA ASP A 638 -21.09 -24.45 9.94
C ASP A 638 -21.92 -23.16 9.76
N ILE A 639 -21.88 -22.25 10.72
CA ILE A 639 -22.50 -20.90 10.58
C ILE A 639 -21.76 -20.14 9.46
N LEU A 640 -20.42 -20.14 9.48
CA LEU A 640 -19.64 -19.51 8.43
C LEU A 640 -19.93 -20.10 7.03
N LYS A 641 -20.12 -21.41 6.93
CA LYS A 641 -20.47 -22.06 5.65
C LYS A 641 -21.82 -21.58 5.12
N ASP A 642 -22.82 -21.48 6.00
CA ASP A 642 -24.14 -20.98 5.63
C ASP A 642 -24.05 -19.52 5.14
N ASP A 643 -23.30 -18.66 5.84
CA ASP A 643 -23.09 -17.26 5.45
C ASP A 643 -22.38 -17.17 4.09
N LEU A 644 -21.22 -17.82 3.93
CA LEU A 644 -20.45 -17.81 2.68
C LEU A 644 -21.22 -18.37 1.48
N SER A 645 -22.06 -19.38 1.71
CA SER A 645 -22.83 -20.03 0.63
C SER A 645 -23.87 -19.11 0.00
N THR A 646 -24.33 -18.11 0.75
CA THR A 646 -25.35 -17.13 0.34
C THR A 646 -24.77 -15.78 -0.07
N ASP A 647 -23.53 -15.49 0.34
CA ASP A 647 -22.85 -14.24 0.01
C ASP A 647 -22.51 -14.17 -1.48
N GLN A 648 -22.70 -13.00 -2.04
CA GLN A 648 -22.27 -12.67 -3.40
C GLN A 648 -20.81 -12.25 -3.41
N ILE A 649 -19.96 -13.06 -4.01
CA ILE A 649 -18.51 -12.86 -3.98
C ILE A 649 -17.98 -12.82 -5.41
N LEU A 650 -17.26 -11.74 -5.76
CA LEU A 650 -16.53 -11.69 -7.02
C LEU A 650 -15.40 -12.72 -7.00
N CYS A 651 -15.42 -13.65 -7.93
CA CYS A 651 -14.44 -14.73 -8.02
C CYS A 651 -14.00 -15.01 -9.45
N TYR A 652 -12.80 -15.59 -9.58
CA TYR A 652 -12.26 -16.10 -10.82
C TYR A 652 -11.63 -17.47 -10.58
N PRO A 653 -12.37 -18.56 -10.83
CA PRO A 653 -11.86 -19.91 -10.68
C PRO A 653 -11.15 -20.39 -11.95
N LEU A 654 -10.06 -21.13 -11.77
CA LEU A 654 -9.30 -21.79 -12.82
C LEU A 654 -9.14 -23.27 -12.50
N GLU A 655 -9.38 -24.16 -13.48
CA GLU A 655 -9.17 -25.58 -13.31
C GLU A 655 -7.68 -25.88 -13.11
N GLY A 656 -7.34 -26.66 -12.08
CA GLY A 656 -5.98 -27.08 -11.76
C GLY A 656 -5.55 -26.75 -10.33
N HIS A 657 -4.45 -27.36 -9.93
CA HIS A 657 -3.88 -27.16 -8.60
C HIS A 657 -3.24 -25.77 -8.45
N VAL A 658 -3.35 -25.15 -7.28
CA VAL A 658 -2.81 -23.81 -6.97
C VAL A 658 -1.37 -23.63 -7.45
N SER A 659 -0.47 -24.57 -7.15
CA SER A 659 0.94 -24.48 -7.55
C SER A 659 1.15 -24.55 -9.07
N GLN A 660 0.29 -25.24 -9.79
CA GLN A 660 0.33 -25.31 -11.25
C GLN A 660 -0.08 -23.95 -11.84
N ILE A 661 -1.18 -23.37 -11.35
CA ILE A 661 -1.67 -22.06 -11.79
C ILE A 661 -0.65 -20.95 -11.46
N GLN A 662 -0.06 -20.97 -10.25
CA GLN A 662 0.99 -20.03 -9.87
C GLN A 662 2.18 -20.05 -10.83
N ASN A 663 2.65 -21.24 -11.18
CA ASN A 663 3.78 -21.38 -12.10
C ASN A 663 3.40 -21.02 -13.53
N GLN A 664 2.23 -21.44 -14.01
CA GLN A 664 1.77 -21.21 -15.38
C GLN A 664 1.62 -19.72 -15.70
N TYR A 665 1.11 -18.96 -14.75
CA TYR A 665 0.83 -17.52 -14.94
C TYR A 665 1.83 -16.61 -14.22
N SER A 666 2.92 -17.15 -13.70
CA SER A 666 4.00 -16.40 -13.02
C SER A 666 3.48 -15.47 -11.93
N LEU A 667 2.60 -15.97 -11.06
CA LEU A 667 1.92 -15.16 -10.06
C LEU A 667 2.82 -14.75 -8.88
N GLY A 668 4.05 -15.26 -8.81
CA GLY A 668 4.95 -15.00 -7.70
C GLY A 668 4.49 -15.63 -6.38
N SER A 669 5.15 -15.25 -5.29
CA SER A 669 4.85 -15.78 -3.94
C SER A 669 3.57 -15.22 -3.31
N PHE A 670 3.05 -14.12 -3.83
CA PHE A 670 1.89 -13.39 -3.31
C PHE A 670 0.66 -13.43 -4.25
N GLY A 671 0.63 -14.35 -5.21
CA GLY A 671 -0.61 -14.59 -5.93
C GLY A 671 -1.66 -15.12 -4.96
N PHE A 672 -2.64 -14.28 -4.59
CA PHE A 672 -3.71 -14.64 -3.66
C PHE A 672 -4.73 -15.55 -4.32
N ILE A 673 -4.31 -16.76 -4.61
CA ILE A 673 -5.17 -17.83 -5.11
C ILE A 673 -5.26 -18.95 -4.06
N TYR A 674 -6.45 -19.50 -3.94
CA TYR A 674 -6.79 -20.47 -2.91
C TYR A 674 -7.23 -21.81 -3.54
N PRO A 675 -7.00 -22.94 -2.86
CA PRO A 675 -7.50 -24.23 -3.33
C PRO A 675 -9.04 -24.25 -3.25
N LEU A 676 -9.68 -24.72 -4.32
CA LEU A 676 -11.11 -24.88 -4.45
C LEU A 676 -11.44 -26.32 -4.87
N LEU A 677 -12.22 -27.02 -4.07
CA LEU A 677 -12.70 -28.36 -4.38
C LEU A 677 -14.10 -28.27 -5.02
N TYR A 678 -14.32 -29.11 -6.02
CA TYR A 678 -15.65 -29.36 -6.59
C TYR A 678 -15.81 -30.84 -6.93
N SER A 679 -17.02 -31.31 -7.25
CA SER A 679 -17.28 -32.77 -7.39
C SER A 679 -16.43 -33.48 -8.48
N GLU A 680 -15.92 -32.74 -9.45
CA GLU A 680 -15.19 -33.29 -10.61
C GLU A 680 -13.68 -33.14 -10.50
N GLY A 681 -13.15 -32.39 -9.49
CA GLY A 681 -11.71 -32.18 -9.34
C GLY A 681 -11.31 -31.06 -8.40
N GLU A 682 -10.14 -30.50 -8.69
CA GLU A 682 -9.56 -29.37 -7.98
C GLU A 682 -9.42 -28.17 -8.92
N ALA A 683 -9.67 -26.98 -8.39
CA ALA A 683 -9.46 -25.71 -9.03
C ALA A 683 -8.67 -24.76 -8.12
N ALA A 684 -8.17 -23.66 -8.67
CA ALA A 684 -7.67 -22.54 -7.93
C ALA A 684 -8.64 -21.35 -8.10
N VAL A 685 -8.88 -20.57 -7.06
CA VAL A 685 -9.79 -19.41 -7.11
C VAL A 685 -9.13 -18.17 -6.55
N ALA A 686 -9.33 -17.02 -7.21
CA ALA A 686 -9.05 -15.69 -6.68
C ALA A 686 -10.35 -14.95 -6.39
N PHE A 687 -10.33 -14.02 -5.44
CA PHE A 687 -11.49 -13.24 -5.00
C PHE A 687 -11.25 -11.74 -5.12
N GLY A 688 -12.33 -10.96 -5.25
CA GLY A 688 -12.28 -9.50 -5.27
C GLY A 688 -11.33 -8.95 -6.35
N HIS A 689 -10.49 -7.99 -6.00
CA HIS A 689 -9.51 -7.43 -6.94
C HIS A 689 -8.47 -8.44 -7.41
N ASP A 690 -8.13 -9.45 -6.60
CA ASP A 690 -7.21 -10.52 -7.01
C ASP A 690 -7.79 -11.35 -8.16
N ALA A 691 -9.11 -11.54 -8.22
CA ALA A 691 -9.79 -12.16 -9.35
C ALA A 691 -9.59 -11.37 -10.64
N LEU A 692 -9.65 -10.05 -10.58
CA LEU A 692 -9.42 -9.16 -11.71
C LEU A 692 -7.96 -9.21 -12.19
N TYR A 693 -7.02 -9.22 -11.26
CA TYR A 693 -5.58 -9.32 -11.56
C TYR A 693 -5.23 -10.66 -12.19
N LEU A 694 -5.75 -11.75 -11.64
CA LEU A 694 -5.55 -13.09 -12.19
C LEU A 694 -6.13 -13.19 -13.61
N HIS A 695 -7.33 -12.64 -13.83
CA HIS A 695 -7.92 -12.61 -15.17
C HIS A 695 -7.03 -11.87 -16.17
N CYS A 696 -6.48 -10.71 -15.82
CA CYS A 696 -5.55 -9.99 -16.70
C CYS A 696 -4.32 -10.84 -17.03
N ARG A 697 -3.70 -11.50 -16.06
CA ARG A 697 -2.54 -12.39 -16.28
C ARG A 697 -2.85 -13.53 -17.23
N VAL A 698 -4.01 -14.14 -17.07
CA VAL A 698 -4.46 -15.23 -17.96
C VAL A 698 -4.66 -14.74 -19.38
N GLN A 699 -5.34 -13.61 -19.55
CA GLN A 699 -5.61 -13.04 -20.87
C GLN A 699 -4.34 -12.58 -21.60
N ASP A 700 -3.42 -11.94 -20.89
CA ASP A 700 -2.16 -11.49 -21.46
C ASP A 700 -1.33 -12.70 -21.94
N ARG A 701 -1.30 -13.79 -21.15
CA ARG A 701 -0.59 -15.01 -21.53
C ARG A 701 -1.14 -15.66 -22.80
N ILE A 702 -2.45 -15.67 -22.96
CA ILE A 702 -3.10 -16.20 -24.18
C ILE A 702 -2.77 -15.36 -25.41
N GLN A 703 -2.76 -14.04 -25.25
CA GLN A 703 -2.38 -13.14 -26.32
C GLN A 703 -0.93 -13.34 -26.75
N GLU A 704 0.00 -13.51 -25.79
CA GLU A 704 1.40 -13.84 -26.07
C GLU A 704 1.54 -15.16 -26.84
N GLU A 705 0.84 -16.20 -26.40
CA GLU A 705 0.90 -17.52 -27.06
C GLU A 705 0.28 -17.50 -28.46
N SER A 706 -0.80 -16.72 -28.69
CA SER A 706 -1.42 -16.59 -30.00
C SER A 706 -0.55 -15.77 -30.97
N SER A 707 0.08 -14.70 -30.52
CA SER A 707 0.99 -13.90 -31.37
C SER A 707 2.24 -14.69 -31.76
N THR A 708 2.75 -15.56 -30.90
CA THR A 708 3.89 -16.43 -31.21
C THR A 708 3.52 -17.51 -32.23
N PHE A 709 2.27 -17.95 -32.27
CA PHE A 709 1.78 -18.89 -33.29
C PHE A 709 1.64 -18.26 -34.67
N ASP A 710 1.22 -17.03 -34.76
CA ASP A 710 1.11 -16.29 -36.05
C ASP A 710 2.50 -16.00 -36.66
N GLU A 711 3.52 -15.68 -35.85
CA GLU A 711 4.91 -15.53 -36.29
C GLU A 711 5.54 -16.85 -36.78
N VAL A 712 5.13 -18.00 -36.26
CA VAL A 712 5.64 -19.32 -36.68
C VAL A 712 4.98 -19.82 -37.96
N LEU A 713 3.80 -19.31 -38.34
CA LEU A 713 3.11 -19.68 -39.58
C LEU A 713 3.52 -18.81 -40.80
N ASP A 714 4.25 -17.71 -40.59
CA ASP A 714 4.83 -16.88 -41.63
C ASP A 714 6.27 -17.31 -42.02
N PHE A 715 6.73 -18.48 -41.61
CA PHE A 715 7.90 -19.21 -42.08
C PHE A 715 7.45 -20.52 -42.75
#